data_c802ceb4a5de49337dafde5d6b2939e4
#
_entry.id   c802ceb4a5de49337dafde5d6b2939e4
#
_cell.length_a   1.000
_cell.length_b   1.000
_cell.length_c   1.000
_cell.angle_alpha   90.00
_cell.angle_beta   90.00
_cell.angle_gamma   90.00
#
_symmetry.space_group_name_H-M   'P 1'
#
loop_
_entity.id
_entity.type
_entity.pdbx_description
1 polymer ?
#
loop_
_entity_poly.entity_id
_entity_poly.type
_entity_poly.pdbx_seq_one_letter_code
_entity_poly.pdbx_strand_id
1 'polypeptide(L)'
;MVLVAGFSTIAAAGQGATQAAARPMTVDDALRLVRLGDVLISPDGTQVFYSASELDWEANKRRTHYFMVPFAGGEARRFIGDQGGRSFRFSPDGGHLSFLREVHDEAQVFGLAVAGGEARQLTQHEGGVDNYRWAADSGAIFFSAEETRSAEEQREHDLGLDPVFVDEAPNGKHEARFSNLWVHDVATDQETRLTHEEFIVDAFDMSTDGQQVVFSARPDDRTNYPFLSELYLYERTVGRLTRLTDNRAPEDGPLWAPDGDSFLYRAPSDVDYDLRSGYFWIMDVASRRARRLDVTTQFEVDNVAWTADGHGILFNETRGTDTNLYRLDVDSGVVTTLTDRRGTMRSRAYSADREQVVFSYENFTTPVDLWAVGEGGDPVRLTDVNPAVGDTIAVIDGELLAWNGKGGMPIEGVFMNSLGHQSGLIQPLIVHIHGGPAGAVLNRFRAEFQVLAGLGYAILAPNVRGSSGYGDEVLRGLMGEVGDGEFLDMMAGLDYAIAHRDVDPQRLGVRGWSWGGVATSYTITQTDRFKAASVGAMVGNWAAETGPGFNFDVSLWYIGGTPWNNPQEWAKRSSITHVTSVTTPTIIFHGGRDETSSVGQSLMFFTALRDIGKAPVRYIKFPRQGHGIEEPRLERVQLVEEIRWFKKYIEGLDWTPWEIPK
;
A
#
# COMPACT_ATOMS: atom_id res chain seq x y z
N MET A 1 9.04 21.86 -19.51
CA MET A 1 9.42 21.90 -18.10
C MET A 1 10.61 20.99 -17.88
N VAL A 2 11.80 21.52 -17.66
CA VAL A 2 13.01 20.72 -17.42
C VAL A 2 13.35 20.86 -15.94
N LEU A 3 12.89 19.92 -15.13
CA LEU A 3 13.30 19.78 -13.73
C LEU A 3 14.69 19.15 -13.69
N VAL A 4 15.75 19.93 -13.98
CA VAL A 4 17.12 19.55 -13.68
C VAL A 4 17.43 20.09 -12.29
N ALA A 5 17.07 19.36 -11.27
CA ALA A 5 17.44 19.69 -9.91
C ALA A 5 18.85 19.19 -9.62
N GLY A 6 19.82 20.07 -9.72
CA GLY A 6 21.15 19.87 -9.16
C GLY A 6 21.07 19.93 -7.63
N PHE A 7 20.93 18.79 -6.97
CA PHE A 7 21.06 18.74 -5.53
C PHE A 7 22.54 18.64 -5.16
N SER A 8 23.12 19.73 -4.76
CA SER A 8 24.38 19.71 -4.03
C SER A 8 24.18 19.02 -2.69
N THR A 9 25.11 18.18 -2.28
CA THR A 9 25.16 17.60 -0.94
C THR A 9 25.10 18.70 0.10
N ILE A 10 23.99 18.79 0.84
CA ILE A 10 23.92 19.67 2.01
C ILE A 10 24.75 19.02 3.10
N ALA A 11 26.00 19.48 3.23
CA ALA A 11 26.82 19.20 4.38
C ALA A 11 26.25 20.03 5.56
N ALA A 12 25.74 19.35 6.57
CA ALA A 12 25.36 20.00 7.83
C ALA A 12 26.63 20.54 8.49
N ALA A 13 26.79 21.87 8.49
CA ALA A 13 27.79 22.56 9.30
C ALA A 13 27.28 22.65 10.74
N GLY A 14 27.53 21.63 11.55
CA GLY A 14 27.28 21.60 12.98
C GLY A 14 28.46 22.14 13.75
N GLN A 15 28.27 23.24 14.49
CA GLN A 15 29.24 23.74 15.45
C GLN A 15 29.31 22.82 16.66
N GLY A 16 30.52 22.53 17.13
CA GLY A 16 30.85 21.57 18.15
C GLY A 16 30.26 21.85 19.55
N ALA A 17 29.22 21.09 19.85
CA ALA A 17 28.99 20.55 21.18
C ALA A 17 29.32 19.05 21.07
N THR A 18 29.95 18.46 22.09
CA THR A 18 30.15 17.01 22.17
C THR A 18 28.77 16.34 22.14
N GLN A 19 28.31 15.97 20.94
CA GLN A 19 27.07 15.28 20.73
C GLN A 19 27.20 13.90 21.41
N ALA A 20 26.32 13.60 22.34
CA ALA A 20 26.26 12.26 22.93
C ALA A 20 26.09 11.26 21.77
N ALA A 21 26.83 10.15 21.79
CA ALA A 21 26.74 9.15 20.74
C ALA A 21 25.27 8.71 20.57
N ALA A 22 24.78 8.76 19.32
CA ALA A 22 23.41 8.37 19.02
C ALA A 22 23.17 6.93 19.47
N ARG A 23 22.04 6.69 20.13
CA ARG A 23 21.66 5.37 20.68
C ARG A 23 20.91 4.52 19.64
N PRO A 24 20.88 3.19 19.80
CA PRO A 24 20.02 2.32 19.00
C PRO A 24 18.54 2.71 19.08
N MET A 25 17.79 2.48 17.99
CA MET A 25 16.34 2.59 17.97
C MET A 25 15.70 1.50 18.83
N THR A 26 14.73 1.88 19.66
CA THR A 26 13.94 0.96 20.47
C THR A 26 12.59 0.63 19.81
N VAL A 27 11.89 -0.40 20.30
CA VAL A 27 10.50 -0.68 19.87
C VAL A 27 9.59 0.52 20.13
N ASP A 28 9.77 1.20 21.26
CA ASP A 28 8.94 2.36 21.62
C ASP A 28 9.24 3.57 20.72
N ASP A 29 10.49 3.76 20.27
CA ASP A 29 10.82 4.79 19.26
C ASP A 29 10.14 4.47 17.93
N ALA A 30 10.18 3.22 17.47
CA ALA A 30 9.54 2.78 16.23
C ALA A 30 8.02 3.06 16.24
N LEU A 31 7.34 2.79 17.36
CA LEU A 31 5.93 3.06 17.53
C LEU A 31 5.59 4.57 17.58
N ARG A 32 6.50 5.39 18.10
CA ARG A 32 6.32 6.84 18.22
C ARG A 32 6.57 7.62 16.95
N LEU A 33 7.12 6.99 15.91
CA LEU A 33 7.31 7.70 14.65
C LEU A 33 6.00 8.31 14.16
N VAL A 34 6.06 9.59 13.83
CA VAL A 34 4.96 10.32 13.19
C VAL A 34 4.84 9.83 11.76
N ARG A 35 3.61 9.55 11.33
CA ARG A 35 3.28 9.09 9.98
C ARG A 35 2.57 10.21 9.23
N LEU A 36 3.04 10.52 8.02
CA LEU A 36 2.39 11.48 7.12
C LEU A 36 1.29 10.78 6.31
N GLY A 37 0.18 11.50 6.09
CA GLY A 37 -0.99 10.99 5.36
C GLY A 37 -1.34 11.84 4.14
N ASP A 38 -2.55 12.46 4.15
CA ASP A 38 -3.04 13.28 3.05
C ASP A 38 -2.14 14.46 2.76
N VAL A 39 -2.00 14.81 1.48
CA VAL A 39 -1.25 15.98 1.04
C VAL A 39 -1.96 16.62 -0.14
N LEU A 40 -2.20 17.93 -0.09
CA LEU A 40 -2.83 18.72 -1.14
C LEU A 40 -2.11 20.05 -1.31
N ILE A 41 -2.13 20.60 -2.52
CA ILE A 41 -1.76 21.99 -2.81
C ILE A 41 -3.03 22.80 -2.99
N SER A 42 -3.09 24.01 -2.40
CA SER A 42 -4.22 24.93 -2.66
C SER A 42 -4.27 25.32 -4.14
N PRO A 43 -5.45 25.61 -4.70
CA PRO A 43 -5.58 25.95 -6.13
C PRO A 43 -4.73 27.15 -6.57
N ASP A 44 -4.47 28.10 -5.69
CA ASP A 44 -3.57 29.24 -5.92
C ASP A 44 -2.07 28.91 -5.80
N GLY A 45 -1.73 27.65 -5.47
CA GLY A 45 -0.35 27.19 -5.33
C GLY A 45 0.40 27.70 -4.10
N THR A 46 -0.25 28.45 -3.20
CA THR A 46 0.46 29.14 -2.10
C THR A 46 0.57 28.34 -0.81
N GLN A 47 -0.33 27.36 -0.60
CA GLN A 47 -0.42 26.59 0.63
C GLN A 47 -0.38 25.08 0.34
N VAL A 48 0.15 24.34 1.30
CA VAL A 48 0.11 22.88 1.33
C VAL A 48 -0.65 22.43 2.56
N PHE A 49 -1.71 21.66 2.35
CA PHE A 49 -2.40 20.94 3.39
C PHE A 49 -1.77 19.56 3.55
N TYR A 50 -1.58 19.12 4.80
CA TYR A 50 -1.17 17.74 5.07
C TYR A 50 -1.71 17.22 6.39
N SER A 51 -1.81 15.89 6.50
CA SER A 51 -2.13 15.21 7.75
C SER A 51 -0.92 14.47 8.32
N ALA A 52 -0.84 14.43 9.65
CA ALA A 52 0.20 13.71 10.38
C ALA A 52 -0.43 12.97 11.57
N SER A 53 -0.06 11.69 11.75
CA SER A 53 -0.59 10.88 12.83
C SER A 53 0.48 10.52 13.85
N GLU A 54 0.17 10.78 15.11
CA GLU A 54 1.02 10.54 16.27
C GLU A 54 0.46 9.41 17.13
N LEU A 55 1.33 8.77 17.89
CA LEU A 55 0.96 7.76 18.87
C LEU A 55 0.23 8.39 20.07
N ASP A 56 -1.03 8.01 20.28
CA ASP A 56 -1.76 8.24 21.53
C ASP A 56 -1.77 6.91 22.33
N TRP A 57 -0.79 6.78 23.20
CA TRP A 57 -0.62 5.56 23.99
C TRP A 57 -1.76 5.33 24.99
N GLU A 58 -2.32 6.40 25.56
CA GLU A 58 -3.41 6.33 26.51
C GLU A 58 -4.71 5.84 25.84
N ALA A 59 -5.04 6.41 24.71
CA ALA A 59 -6.19 6.00 23.92
C ALA A 59 -5.96 4.71 23.12
N ASN A 60 -4.74 4.16 23.11
CA ASN A 60 -4.35 2.97 22.33
C ASN A 60 -4.66 3.08 20.82
N LYS A 61 -4.40 4.26 20.26
CA LYS A 61 -4.63 4.55 18.84
C LYS A 61 -3.64 5.59 18.33
N ARG A 62 -3.64 5.80 17.02
CA ARG A 62 -2.99 6.97 16.44
C ARG A 62 -3.99 8.11 16.37
N ARG A 63 -3.53 9.33 16.68
CA ARG A 63 -4.30 10.56 16.55
C ARG A 63 -3.79 11.35 15.38
N THR A 64 -4.67 11.63 14.42
CA THR A 64 -4.33 12.41 13.23
C THR A 64 -4.57 13.89 13.48
N HIS A 65 -3.60 14.70 13.08
CA HIS A 65 -3.64 16.16 13.10
C HIS A 65 -3.48 16.70 11.68
N TYR A 66 -4.09 17.84 11.41
CA TYR A 66 -4.19 18.42 10.08
C TYR A 66 -3.56 19.80 10.08
N PHE A 67 -2.69 20.03 9.13
CA PHE A 67 -1.85 21.22 9.06
C PHE A 67 -1.96 21.91 7.72
N MET A 68 -1.67 23.21 7.75
CA MET A 68 -1.46 24.04 6.56
C MET A 68 -0.08 24.68 6.70
N VAL A 69 0.75 24.58 5.66
CA VAL A 69 2.08 25.18 5.60
C VAL A 69 2.24 25.95 4.29
N PRO A 70 2.94 27.11 4.25
CA PRO A 70 3.23 27.79 2.98
C PRO A 70 4.02 26.89 2.04
N PHE A 71 3.70 26.91 0.73
CA PHE A 71 4.43 26.13 -0.28
C PHE A 71 5.94 26.47 -0.30
N ALA A 72 6.29 27.74 -0.05
CA ALA A 72 7.69 28.19 0.06
C ALA A 72 8.40 27.76 1.35
N GLY A 73 7.74 26.99 2.20
CA GLY A 73 8.21 26.61 3.51
C GLY A 73 7.86 27.64 4.59
N GLY A 74 8.09 27.29 5.84
CA GLY A 74 7.79 28.14 7.00
C GLY A 74 7.09 27.37 8.12
N GLU A 75 6.42 28.10 9.01
CA GLU A 75 5.73 27.50 10.15
C GLU A 75 4.40 26.88 9.72
N ALA A 76 4.23 25.58 10.02
CA ALA A 76 2.97 24.87 9.83
C ALA A 76 1.96 25.25 10.92
N ARG A 77 0.75 25.60 10.52
CA ARG A 77 -0.36 25.89 11.45
C ARG A 77 -1.37 24.74 11.47
N ARG A 78 -1.89 24.42 12.62
CA ARG A 78 -3.00 23.46 12.74
C ARG A 78 -4.25 24.05 12.06
N PHE A 79 -4.92 23.26 11.24
CA PHE A 79 -6.00 23.76 10.38
C PHE A 79 -7.36 23.16 10.70
N ILE A 80 -7.47 21.86 10.93
CA ILE A 80 -8.71 21.17 11.27
C ILE A 80 -8.64 20.70 12.74
N GLY A 81 -9.79 20.77 13.43
CA GLY A 81 -9.95 20.25 14.79
C GLY A 81 -9.96 18.72 14.87
N ASP A 82 -10.14 18.20 16.09
CA ASP A 82 -9.97 16.78 16.43
C ASP A 82 -11.00 15.83 15.80
N GLN A 83 -12.12 16.33 15.25
CA GLN A 83 -13.11 15.48 14.59
C GLN A 83 -12.66 14.94 13.24
N GLY A 84 -11.64 15.59 12.61
CA GLY A 84 -11.00 15.10 11.40
C GLY A 84 -11.90 14.87 10.19
N GLY A 85 -11.41 14.07 9.27
CA GLY A 85 -12.09 13.65 8.04
C GLY A 85 -11.16 12.78 7.20
N ARG A 86 -11.64 12.36 6.03
CA ARG A 86 -10.89 11.62 5.00
C ARG A 86 -11.21 12.15 3.60
N SER A 87 -10.44 11.74 2.59
CA SER A 87 -10.69 12.13 1.19
C SER A 87 -10.72 13.65 0.97
N PHE A 88 -9.73 14.36 1.50
CA PHE A 88 -9.67 15.82 1.43
C PHE A 88 -9.52 16.34 0.00
N ARG A 89 -10.21 17.43 -0.33
CA ARG A 89 -10.13 18.13 -1.61
C ARG A 89 -10.33 19.63 -1.44
N PHE A 90 -9.56 20.45 -2.12
CA PHE A 90 -9.92 21.87 -2.28
C PHE A 90 -11.05 22.01 -3.29
N SER A 91 -11.96 22.96 -3.06
CA SER A 91 -12.82 23.44 -4.13
C SER A 91 -11.96 24.15 -5.19
N PRO A 92 -12.31 24.07 -6.50
CA PRO A 92 -11.50 24.69 -7.57
C PRO A 92 -11.27 26.20 -7.41
N ASP A 93 -12.22 26.92 -6.82
CA ASP A 93 -12.09 28.34 -6.49
C ASP A 93 -11.15 28.62 -5.30
N GLY A 94 -10.67 27.59 -4.60
CA GLY A 94 -9.82 27.70 -3.42
C GLY A 94 -10.54 28.17 -2.15
N GLY A 95 -11.84 28.37 -2.20
CA GLY A 95 -12.62 28.91 -1.07
C GLY A 95 -12.80 27.92 0.08
N HIS A 96 -12.84 26.64 -0.24
CA HIS A 96 -13.13 25.59 0.73
C HIS A 96 -12.14 24.43 0.65
N LEU A 97 -11.86 23.82 1.80
CA LEU A 97 -11.33 22.47 1.92
C LEU A 97 -12.49 21.55 2.29
N SER A 98 -12.82 20.60 1.42
CA SER A 98 -13.86 19.62 1.66
C SER A 98 -13.27 18.27 2.06
N PHE A 99 -14.06 17.43 2.74
CA PHE A 99 -13.67 16.12 3.20
C PHE A 99 -14.90 15.27 3.57
N LEU A 100 -14.73 13.98 3.62
CA LEU A 100 -15.73 13.05 4.12
C LEU A 100 -15.62 12.94 5.63
N ARG A 101 -16.79 12.97 6.29
CA ARG A 101 -16.94 12.72 7.73
C ARG A 101 -18.22 11.93 7.98
N GLU A 102 -18.17 11.00 8.92
CA GLU A 102 -19.32 10.19 9.27
C GLU A 102 -20.33 10.97 10.12
N VAL A 103 -21.59 10.82 9.77
CA VAL A 103 -22.78 11.32 10.48
C VAL A 103 -23.75 10.16 10.57
N HIS A 104 -24.05 9.66 11.77
CA HIS A 104 -24.91 8.50 12.00
C HIS A 104 -24.49 7.25 11.19
N ASP A 105 -23.19 6.97 11.18
CA ASP A 105 -22.53 5.86 10.46
C ASP A 105 -22.52 5.98 8.92
N GLU A 106 -22.97 7.13 8.35
CA GLU A 106 -22.94 7.43 6.94
C GLU A 106 -21.94 8.55 6.63
N ALA A 107 -21.04 8.35 5.67
CA ALA A 107 -20.09 9.36 5.27
C ALA A 107 -20.79 10.48 4.47
N GLN A 108 -20.51 11.74 4.82
CA GLN A 108 -21.05 12.92 4.14
C GLN A 108 -19.93 13.89 3.78
N VAL A 109 -20.13 14.67 2.73
CA VAL A 109 -19.18 15.73 2.35
C VAL A 109 -19.36 16.92 3.27
N PHE A 110 -18.26 17.37 3.89
CA PHE A 110 -18.16 18.60 4.66
C PHE A 110 -17.27 19.59 3.96
N GLY A 111 -17.57 20.87 4.09
CA GLY A 111 -16.74 21.97 3.61
C GLY A 111 -16.29 22.88 4.76
N LEU A 112 -15.00 23.19 4.81
CA LEU A 112 -14.41 24.15 5.72
C LEU A 112 -13.84 25.31 4.90
N ALA A 113 -14.24 26.54 5.21
CA ALA A 113 -13.66 27.71 4.54
C ALA A 113 -12.14 27.80 4.80
N VAL A 114 -11.34 28.02 3.75
CA VAL A 114 -9.87 28.15 3.88
C VAL A 114 -9.47 29.33 4.75
N ALA A 115 -10.31 30.37 4.82
CA ALA A 115 -10.15 31.50 5.73
C ALA A 115 -10.35 31.13 7.22
N GLY A 116 -10.87 29.93 7.51
CA GLY A 116 -11.16 29.43 8.86
C GLY A 116 -12.65 29.45 9.18
N GLY A 117 -13.01 28.91 10.35
CA GLY A 117 -14.38 28.76 10.82
C GLY A 117 -14.71 27.34 11.22
N GLU A 118 -15.99 26.97 11.16
CA GLU A 118 -16.46 25.62 11.43
C GLU A 118 -16.82 24.93 10.11
N ALA A 119 -16.57 23.60 10.05
CA ALA A 119 -16.95 22.80 8.91
C ALA A 119 -18.48 22.66 8.82
N ARG A 120 -19.04 22.89 7.64
CA ARG A 120 -20.45 22.72 7.33
C ARG A 120 -20.67 21.46 6.51
N GLN A 121 -21.69 20.69 6.83
CA GLN A 121 -22.15 19.57 6.02
C GLN A 121 -22.71 20.09 4.69
N LEU A 122 -22.25 19.51 3.57
CA LEU A 122 -22.64 19.87 2.22
C LEU A 122 -23.63 18.87 1.61
N THR A 123 -23.54 17.58 1.96
CA THR A 123 -24.46 16.53 1.47
C THR A 123 -25.24 15.90 2.63
N GLN A 124 -26.41 15.36 2.35
CA GLN A 124 -27.27 14.66 3.30
C GLN A 124 -27.85 13.40 2.65
N HIS A 125 -27.02 12.66 1.93
CA HIS A 125 -27.42 11.47 1.20
C HIS A 125 -27.65 10.29 2.14
N GLU A 126 -28.80 9.60 2.03
CA GLU A 126 -29.15 8.48 2.93
C GLU A 126 -28.22 7.28 2.82
N GLY A 127 -27.67 7.01 1.64
CA GLY A 127 -26.70 5.92 1.41
C GLY A 127 -25.25 6.29 1.74
N GLY A 128 -25.03 7.51 2.27
CA GLY A 128 -23.69 8.03 2.45
C GLY A 128 -22.99 8.43 1.14
N VAL A 129 -21.74 8.81 1.21
CA VAL A 129 -20.90 9.20 0.06
C VAL A 129 -19.62 8.37 0.09
N ASP A 130 -19.36 7.59 -0.97
CA ASP A 130 -18.15 6.76 -1.07
C ASP A 130 -16.96 7.56 -1.57
N ASN A 131 -17.15 8.26 -2.69
CA ASN A 131 -16.16 9.11 -3.34
C ASN A 131 -16.85 10.35 -3.90
N TYR A 132 -16.12 11.48 -3.98
CA TYR A 132 -16.69 12.70 -4.51
C TYR A 132 -15.67 13.54 -5.27
N ARG A 133 -16.14 14.43 -6.15
CA ARG A 133 -15.35 15.43 -6.88
C ARG A 133 -16.14 16.72 -7.03
N TRP A 134 -15.45 17.85 -6.97
CA TRP A 134 -16.00 19.15 -7.32
C TRP A 134 -16.14 19.33 -8.84
N ALA A 135 -17.22 19.95 -9.28
CA ALA A 135 -17.28 20.53 -10.61
C ALA A 135 -16.25 21.66 -10.73
N ALA A 136 -15.73 21.89 -11.94
CA ALA A 136 -14.66 22.88 -12.17
C ALA A 136 -15.03 24.32 -11.77
N ASP A 137 -16.33 24.65 -11.80
CA ASP A 137 -16.87 25.95 -11.39
C ASP A 137 -17.18 26.06 -9.88
N SER A 138 -16.88 25.03 -9.10
CA SER A 138 -17.23 24.90 -7.66
C SER A 138 -18.73 24.94 -7.35
N GLY A 139 -19.59 24.90 -8.37
CA GLY A 139 -21.06 24.99 -8.21
C GLY A 139 -21.73 23.68 -7.85
N ALA A 140 -21.06 22.54 -8.06
CA ALA A 140 -21.62 21.23 -7.79
C ALA A 140 -20.58 20.24 -7.26
N ILE A 141 -21.08 19.20 -6.57
CA ILE A 141 -20.30 18.05 -6.11
C ILE A 141 -20.88 16.80 -6.78
N PHE A 142 -20.07 16.10 -7.55
CA PHE A 142 -20.37 14.79 -8.08
C PHE A 142 -19.91 13.74 -7.07
N PHE A 143 -20.69 12.70 -6.87
CA PHE A 143 -20.32 11.66 -5.92
C PHE A 143 -20.90 10.29 -6.32
N SER A 144 -20.26 9.24 -5.84
CA SER A 144 -20.83 7.88 -5.82
C SER A 144 -21.40 7.61 -4.44
N ALA A 145 -22.53 6.89 -4.43
CA ALA A 145 -23.21 6.51 -3.20
C ALA A 145 -23.88 5.14 -3.37
N GLU A 146 -23.87 4.36 -2.29
CA GLU A 146 -24.59 3.08 -2.26
C GLU A 146 -26.10 3.30 -2.31
N GLU A 147 -26.80 2.31 -2.89
CA GLU A 147 -28.26 2.26 -2.86
C GLU A 147 -28.75 2.09 -1.43
N THR A 148 -29.76 2.85 -1.07
CA THR A 148 -30.42 2.69 0.24
C THR A 148 -31.19 1.38 0.30
N ARG A 149 -31.34 0.83 1.50
CA ARG A 149 -32.25 -0.31 1.72
C ARG A 149 -33.67 0.11 1.39
N SER A 150 -34.40 -0.76 0.72
CA SER A 150 -35.86 -0.63 0.65
C SER A 150 -36.47 -0.70 2.06
N ALA A 151 -37.68 -0.21 2.22
CA ALA A 151 -38.36 -0.29 3.51
C ALA A 151 -38.54 -1.73 4.02
N GLU A 152 -38.61 -2.70 3.12
CA GLU A 152 -38.71 -4.13 3.45
C GLU A 152 -37.34 -4.66 3.92
N GLU A 153 -36.28 -4.44 3.19
CA GLU A 153 -34.90 -4.81 3.56
C GLU A 153 -34.47 -4.16 4.89
N GLN A 154 -34.81 -2.89 5.09
CA GLN A 154 -34.49 -2.19 6.35
C GLN A 154 -35.27 -2.83 7.52
N ARG A 155 -36.53 -3.19 7.31
CA ARG A 155 -37.32 -3.89 8.32
C ARG A 155 -36.77 -5.28 8.62
N GLU A 156 -36.33 -6.01 7.61
CA GLU A 156 -35.69 -7.32 7.78
C GLU A 156 -34.38 -7.20 8.55
N HIS A 157 -33.55 -6.23 8.18
CA HIS A 157 -32.33 -5.92 8.88
C HIS A 157 -32.56 -5.58 10.36
N ASP A 158 -33.50 -4.69 10.65
CA ASP A 158 -33.84 -4.28 12.03
C ASP A 158 -34.37 -5.46 12.87
N LEU A 159 -34.98 -6.46 12.23
CA LEU A 159 -35.43 -7.69 12.85
C LEU A 159 -34.37 -8.80 12.92
N GLY A 160 -33.18 -8.58 12.31
CA GLY A 160 -32.14 -9.61 12.17
C GLY A 160 -32.55 -10.75 11.23
N LEU A 161 -33.38 -10.46 10.22
CA LEU A 161 -33.86 -11.40 9.19
C LEU A 161 -33.12 -11.19 7.86
N ASP A 162 -31.83 -10.78 7.92
CA ASP A 162 -30.99 -10.40 6.82
C ASP A 162 -29.81 -11.39 6.62
N PRO A 163 -30.05 -12.71 6.39
CA PRO A 163 -28.97 -13.64 6.11
C PRO A 163 -28.33 -13.35 4.74
N VAL A 164 -27.03 -13.58 4.63
CA VAL A 164 -26.33 -13.55 3.35
C VAL A 164 -26.54 -14.87 2.62
N PHE A 165 -27.08 -14.82 1.41
CA PHE A 165 -27.28 -15.99 0.55
C PHE A 165 -25.97 -16.27 -0.24
N VAL A 166 -25.14 -17.13 0.30
CA VAL A 166 -23.77 -17.42 -0.18
C VAL A 166 -23.74 -18.03 -1.59
N ASP A 167 -24.80 -18.73 -1.99
CA ASP A 167 -24.97 -19.35 -3.32
C ASP A 167 -25.26 -18.35 -4.44
N GLU A 168 -25.61 -17.12 -4.09
CA GLU A 168 -25.81 -16.02 -5.05
C GLU A 168 -24.49 -15.29 -5.40
N ALA A 169 -23.41 -15.59 -4.68
CA ALA A 169 -22.09 -15.02 -4.91
C ALA A 169 -20.99 -16.08 -4.85
N PRO A 170 -20.07 -16.17 -5.83
CA PRO A 170 -19.04 -17.23 -5.91
C PRO A 170 -18.17 -17.40 -4.68
N ASN A 171 -17.94 -16.36 -3.91
CA ASN A 171 -17.07 -16.39 -2.72
C ASN A 171 -17.81 -16.11 -1.41
N GLY A 172 -19.13 -16.15 -1.44
CA GLY A 172 -19.93 -16.08 -0.24
C GLY A 172 -19.96 -14.73 0.47
N LYS A 173 -19.50 -13.68 -0.15
CA LYS A 173 -19.56 -12.33 0.39
C LYS A 173 -20.18 -11.40 -0.64
N HIS A 174 -21.46 -11.23 -0.53
CA HIS A 174 -22.22 -10.19 -1.22
C HIS A 174 -22.84 -9.29 -0.13
N GLU A 175 -22.02 -8.43 0.42
CA GLU A 175 -22.41 -7.53 1.52
C GLU A 175 -22.58 -6.09 1.05
N ALA A 176 -21.87 -5.68 -0.02
CA ALA A 176 -22.00 -4.35 -0.56
C ALA A 176 -23.25 -4.21 -1.44
N ARG A 177 -23.73 -3.00 -1.49
CA ARG A 177 -24.85 -2.59 -2.31
C ARG A 177 -24.36 -2.04 -3.63
N PHE A 178 -25.22 -2.04 -4.63
CA PHE A 178 -24.93 -1.28 -5.84
C PHE A 178 -24.72 0.18 -5.51
N SER A 179 -23.74 0.81 -6.17
CA SER A 179 -23.50 2.24 -6.01
C SER A 179 -23.64 2.96 -7.34
N ASN A 180 -24.22 4.13 -7.30
CA ASN A 180 -24.54 4.92 -8.48
C ASN A 180 -23.97 6.34 -8.37
N LEU A 181 -23.91 7.04 -9.50
CA LEU A 181 -23.43 8.42 -9.57
C LEU A 181 -24.58 9.40 -9.29
N TRP A 182 -24.24 10.43 -8.54
CA TRP A 182 -25.11 11.53 -8.13
C TRP A 182 -24.41 12.86 -8.34
N VAL A 183 -25.21 13.93 -8.40
CA VAL A 183 -24.72 15.32 -8.36
C VAL A 183 -25.50 16.11 -7.34
N HIS A 184 -24.80 16.83 -6.48
CA HIS A 184 -25.33 17.79 -5.52
C HIS A 184 -25.03 19.21 -6.00
N ASP A 185 -26.03 20.03 -6.20
CA ASP A 185 -25.92 21.45 -6.52
C ASP A 185 -25.76 22.26 -5.22
N VAL A 186 -24.62 22.91 -5.07
CA VAL A 186 -24.24 23.59 -3.81
C VAL A 186 -25.13 24.83 -3.52
N ALA A 187 -25.63 25.49 -4.56
CA ALA A 187 -26.43 26.70 -4.41
C ALA A 187 -27.89 26.40 -4.05
N THR A 188 -28.45 25.33 -4.61
CA THR A 188 -29.87 24.97 -4.42
C THR A 188 -30.09 23.89 -3.38
N ASP A 189 -29.01 23.23 -2.92
CA ASP A 189 -29.04 22.08 -1.99
C ASP A 189 -29.88 20.92 -2.55
N GLN A 190 -29.81 20.71 -3.87
CA GLN A 190 -30.57 19.67 -4.57
C GLN A 190 -29.64 18.56 -5.03
N GLU A 191 -30.03 17.31 -4.76
CA GLU A 191 -29.36 16.13 -5.29
C GLU A 191 -30.11 15.56 -6.49
N THR A 192 -29.37 15.12 -7.48
CA THR A 192 -29.89 14.48 -8.69
C THR A 192 -29.12 13.21 -8.96
N ARG A 193 -29.84 12.10 -9.05
CA ARG A 193 -29.26 10.81 -9.46
C ARG A 193 -28.96 10.82 -10.96
N LEU A 194 -27.77 10.38 -11.33
CA LEU A 194 -27.29 10.34 -12.72
C LEU A 194 -27.44 8.96 -13.35
N THR A 195 -27.08 7.90 -12.62
CA THR A 195 -27.15 6.52 -13.11
C THR A 195 -28.13 5.68 -12.28
N HIS A 196 -28.65 4.59 -12.87
CA HIS A 196 -29.70 3.75 -12.28
C HIS A 196 -29.45 2.26 -12.56
N GLU A 197 -28.17 1.86 -12.54
CA GLU A 197 -27.75 0.53 -12.95
C GLU A 197 -27.40 -0.35 -11.76
N GLU A 198 -27.39 -1.66 -12.01
CA GLU A 198 -26.95 -2.69 -11.07
C GLU A 198 -25.44 -2.88 -11.20
N PHE A 199 -24.68 -1.94 -10.68
CA PHE A 199 -23.22 -1.98 -10.62
C PHE A 199 -22.68 -1.23 -9.38
N ILE A 200 -21.39 -1.37 -9.13
CA ILE A 200 -20.64 -0.63 -8.11
C ILE A 200 -19.65 0.27 -8.82
N VAL A 201 -19.77 1.58 -8.62
CA VAL A 201 -18.84 2.58 -9.15
C VAL A 201 -17.56 2.58 -8.34
N ASP A 202 -16.41 2.28 -8.97
CA ASP A 202 -15.10 2.26 -8.31
C ASP A 202 -14.40 3.62 -8.38
N ALA A 203 -14.28 4.20 -9.57
CA ALA A 203 -13.63 5.49 -9.78
C ALA A 203 -14.34 6.29 -10.88
N PHE A 204 -14.32 7.61 -10.78
CA PHE A 204 -14.88 8.47 -11.82
C PHE A 204 -14.11 9.77 -11.97
N ASP A 205 -14.21 10.37 -13.15
CA ASP A 205 -13.72 11.70 -13.45
C ASP A 205 -14.65 12.42 -14.45
N MET A 206 -14.55 13.74 -14.52
CA MET A 206 -15.46 14.55 -15.31
C MET A 206 -14.71 15.39 -16.35
N SER A 207 -15.35 15.59 -17.50
CA SER A 207 -14.91 16.61 -18.45
C SER A 207 -14.87 18.00 -17.79
N THR A 208 -14.01 18.87 -18.28
CA THR A 208 -13.81 20.21 -17.70
C THR A 208 -15.11 21.03 -17.64
N ASP A 209 -16.04 20.83 -18.60
CA ASP A 209 -17.36 21.48 -18.61
C ASP A 209 -18.40 20.76 -17.73
N GLY A 210 -18.05 19.62 -17.11
CA GLY A 210 -18.92 18.81 -16.27
C GLY A 210 -20.10 18.16 -16.99
N GLN A 211 -20.08 18.11 -18.34
CA GLN A 211 -21.18 17.53 -19.13
C GLN A 211 -21.03 16.05 -19.38
N GLN A 212 -19.82 15.52 -19.23
CA GLN A 212 -19.53 14.10 -19.39
C GLN A 212 -18.83 13.56 -18.13
N VAL A 213 -19.23 12.38 -17.71
CA VAL A 213 -18.59 11.65 -16.60
C VAL A 213 -18.13 10.30 -17.14
N VAL A 214 -16.84 10.04 -17.07
CA VAL A 214 -16.27 8.70 -17.31
C VAL A 214 -16.03 8.02 -15.99
N PHE A 215 -16.33 6.74 -15.90
CA PHE A 215 -16.15 5.98 -14.68
C PHE A 215 -15.87 4.51 -14.94
N SER A 216 -15.21 3.87 -13.99
CA SER A 216 -15.10 2.42 -13.92
C SER A 216 -16.14 1.87 -12.96
N ALA A 217 -16.76 0.76 -13.34
CA ALA A 217 -17.72 0.07 -12.49
C ALA A 217 -17.67 -1.44 -12.70
N ARG A 218 -17.96 -2.17 -11.66
CA ARG A 218 -18.01 -3.65 -11.64
C ARG A 218 -19.42 -4.14 -11.34
N PRO A 219 -19.75 -5.39 -11.75
CA PRO A 219 -21.12 -5.90 -11.62
C PRO A 219 -21.53 -6.19 -10.16
N ASP A 220 -20.55 -6.39 -9.27
CA ASP A 220 -20.80 -6.68 -7.86
C ASP A 220 -19.53 -6.52 -6.98
N ASP A 221 -19.67 -6.71 -5.67
CA ASP A 221 -18.62 -6.56 -4.66
C ASP A 221 -17.76 -7.82 -4.45
N ARG A 222 -17.99 -8.87 -5.21
CA ARG A 222 -17.25 -10.12 -5.04
C ARG A 222 -15.75 -9.87 -5.18
N THR A 223 -15.00 -10.25 -4.16
CA THR A 223 -13.59 -9.88 -4.00
C THR A 223 -12.69 -10.38 -5.13
N ASN A 224 -13.13 -11.42 -5.85
CA ASN A 224 -12.44 -11.95 -7.02
C ASN A 224 -12.93 -11.32 -8.34
N TYR A 225 -13.80 -10.32 -8.31
CA TYR A 225 -14.38 -9.66 -9.47
C TYR A 225 -13.97 -8.18 -9.69
N PRO A 226 -12.96 -7.61 -8.99
CA PRO A 226 -12.39 -6.36 -9.46
C PRO A 226 -11.86 -6.46 -10.90
N PHE A 227 -11.64 -7.70 -11.38
CA PHE A 227 -11.24 -8.03 -12.76
C PHE A 227 -12.35 -7.89 -13.79
N LEU A 228 -13.59 -7.62 -13.39
CA LEU A 228 -14.71 -7.36 -14.27
C LEU A 228 -15.11 -5.87 -14.27
N SER A 229 -14.21 -5.01 -13.83
CA SER A 229 -14.39 -3.56 -13.89
C SER A 229 -14.32 -3.10 -15.35
N GLU A 230 -15.34 -2.37 -15.78
CA GLU A 230 -15.49 -1.87 -17.14
C GLU A 230 -15.66 -0.35 -17.12
N LEU A 231 -15.35 0.30 -18.25
CA LEU A 231 -15.50 1.74 -18.41
C LEU A 231 -16.87 2.10 -18.97
N TYR A 232 -17.43 3.17 -18.41
CA TYR A 232 -18.69 3.76 -18.79
C TYR A 232 -18.56 5.26 -19.03
N LEU A 233 -19.38 5.79 -19.93
CA LEU A 233 -19.53 7.21 -20.17
C LEU A 233 -20.98 7.62 -19.92
N TYR A 234 -21.19 8.62 -19.06
CA TYR A 234 -22.47 9.25 -18.85
C TYR A 234 -22.48 10.68 -19.44
N GLU A 235 -23.40 10.95 -20.36
CA GLU A 235 -23.59 12.24 -21.03
C GLU A 235 -24.79 12.96 -20.42
N ARG A 236 -24.54 13.95 -19.59
CA ARG A 236 -25.57 14.62 -18.78
C ARG A 236 -26.63 15.34 -19.62
N THR A 237 -26.24 16.02 -20.70
CA THR A 237 -27.16 16.78 -21.57
C THR A 237 -28.28 15.95 -22.17
N VAL A 238 -28.02 14.69 -22.43
CA VAL A 238 -28.97 13.76 -23.07
C VAL A 238 -29.40 12.63 -22.14
N GLY A 239 -28.87 12.57 -20.92
CA GLY A 239 -29.16 11.50 -19.95
C GLY A 239 -28.78 10.11 -20.48
N ARG A 240 -27.68 10.00 -21.22
CA ARG A 240 -27.29 8.75 -21.88
C ARG A 240 -26.10 8.11 -21.20
N LEU A 241 -26.29 6.87 -20.75
CA LEU A 241 -25.21 6.00 -20.30
C LEU A 241 -24.75 5.10 -21.45
N THR A 242 -23.44 4.95 -21.61
CA THR A 242 -22.82 4.08 -22.61
C THR A 242 -21.71 3.27 -21.96
N ARG A 243 -21.75 1.95 -22.08
CA ARG A 243 -20.62 1.09 -21.75
C ARG A 243 -19.55 1.23 -22.85
N LEU A 244 -18.31 1.49 -22.48
CA LEU A 244 -17.20 1.76 -23.39
C LEU A 244 -16.34 0.52 -23.64
N THR A 245 -16.19 -0.34 -22.63
CA THR A 245 -15.44 -1.61 -22.72
C THR A 245 -16.35 -2.78 -22.40
N ASP A 246 -16.02 -3.95 -22.93
CA ASP A 246 -16.74 -5.20 -22.74
C ASP A 246 -15.76 -6.37 -22.95
N ASN A 247 -14.91 -6.60 -21.95
CA ASN A 247 -13.88 -7.61 -21.98
C ASN A 247 -13.69 -8.21 -20.57
N ARG A 248 -12.59 -8.92 -20.34
CA ARG A 248 -12.27 -9.54 -19.06
C ARG A 248 -11.02 -8.95 -18.41
N ALA A 249 -10.53 -7.83 -18.93
CA ALA A 249 -9.45 -7.09 -18.32
C ALA A 249 -10.03 -6.00 -17.41
N PRO A 250 -9.53 -5.82 -16.20
CA PRO A 250 -10.00 -4.73 -15.34
C PRO A 250 -9.50 -3.38 -15.86
N GLU A 251 -10.41 -2.49 -16.14
CA GLU A 251 -10.11 -1.09 -16.40
C GLU A 251 -10.31 -0.26 -15.13
N ASP A 252 -9.35 0.62 -14.83
CA ASP A 252 -9.36 1.40 -13.61
C ASP A 252 -8.81 2.83 -13.80
N GLY A 253 -9.23 3.70 -12.89
CA GLY A 253 -8.69 5.04 -12.72
C GLY A 253 -8.84 5.93 -13.95
N PRO A 254 -10.05 6.06 -14.56
CA PRO A 254 -10.24 6.96 -15.69
C PRO A 254 -9.93 8.40 -15.29
N LEU A 255 -9.19 9.11 -16.15
CA LEU A 255 -8.73 10.46 -15.91
C LEU A 255 -8.83 11.28 -17.21
N TRP A 256 -9.73 12.27 -17.26
CA TRP A 256 -9.92 13.13 -18.40
C TRP A 256 -8.65 13.88 -18.80
N ALA A 257 -8.38 13.93 -20.08
CA ALA A 257 -7.36 14.81 -20.62
C ALA A 257 -7.85 16.28 -20.56
N PRO A 258 -6.93 17.25 -20.43
CA PRO A 258 -7.30 18.68 -20.37
C PRO A 258 -8.04 19.20 -21.60
N ASP A 259 -7.84 18.56 -22.77
CA ASP A 259 -8.53 18.92 -24.03
C ASP A 259 -10.02 18.51 -24.04
N GLY A 260 -10.43 17.57 -23.17
CA GLY A 260 -11.79 17.08 -23.09
C GLY A 260 -12.19 16.09 -24.19
N ASP A 261 -11.28 15.73 -25.10
CA ASP A 261 -11.57 14.84 -26.23
C ASP A 261 -11.20 13.37 -25.95
N SER A 262 -10.37 13.14 -24.92
CA SER A 262 -9.89 11.82 -24.54
C SER A 262 -9.75 11.67 -23.03
N PHE A 263 -9.55 10.43 -22.59
CA PHE A 263 -9.20 10.13 -21.20
C PHE A 263 -8.18 9.01 -21.11
N LEU A 264 -7.38 9.05 -20.07
CA LEU A 264 -6.44 8.01 -19.68
C LEU A 264 -7.13 6.99 -18.78
N TYR A 265 -6.73 5.73 -18.86
CA TYR A 265 -7.08 4.68 -17.90
C TYR A 265 -5.97 3.64 -17.81
N ARG A 266 -6.06 2.71 -16.86
CA ARG A 266 -5.13 1.59 -16.70
C ARG A 266 -5.84 0.28 -16.95
N ALA A 267 -5.16 -0.62 -17.66
CA ALA A 267 -5.58 -2.00 -17.83
C ALA A 267 -4.36 -2.89 -18.14
N PRO A 268 -4.34 -4.18 -17.71
CA PRO A 268 -3.23 -5.10 -18.01
C PRO A 268 -3.22 -5.56 -19.46
N SER A 269 -4.39 -5.59 -20.12
CA SER A 269 -4.56 -5.93 -21.54
C SER A 269 -5.87 -5.35 -22.07
N ASP A 270 -6.20 -5.62 -23.30
CA ASP A 270 -7.46 -5.23 -23.95
C ASP A 270 -8.45 -6.40 -24.12
N VAL A 271 -8.14 -7.58 -23.60
CA VAL A 271 -8.95 -8.79 -23.83
C VAL A 271 -9.24 -9.59 -22.57
N ASP A 272 -8.28 -9.75 -21.66
CA ASP A 272 -8.44 -10.60 -20.49
C ASP A 272 -7.53 -10.13 -19.35
N TYR A 273 -7.84 -10.57 -18.14
CA TYR A 273 -6.94 -10.37 -17.03
C TYR A 273 -5.62 -11.13 -17.27
N ASP A 274 -4.53 -10.43 -17.02
CA ASP A 274 -3.20 -11.02 -17.02
C ASP A 274 -2.42 -10.46 -15.82
N LEU A 275 -1.68 -11.31 -15.12
CA LEU A 275 -0.80 -10.87 -14.02
C LEU A 275 0.39 -10.11 -14.61
N ARG A 276 0.20 -8.83 -14.83
CA ARG A 276 1.19 -7.87 -15.36
C ARG A 276 1.03 -6.53 -14.69
N SER A 277 2.05 -5.71 -14.82
CA SER A 277 1.92 -4.28 -14.52
C SER A 277 0.85 -3.66 -15.42
N GLY A 278 -0.06 -2.87 -14.85
CA GLY A 278 -1.09 -2.22 -15.64
C GLY A 278 -0.50 -1.20 -16.61
N TYR A 279 -0.89 -1.27 -17.89
CA TYR A 279 -0.46 -0.31 -18.91
C TYR A 279 -1.36 0.92 -18.90
N PHE A 280 -0.82 2.05 -19.38
CA PHE A 280 -1.63 3.21 -19.71
C PHE A 280 -2.27 3.05 -21.08
N TRP A 281 -3.55 3.39 -21.10
CA TRP A 281 -4.37 3.43 -22.30
C TRP A 281 -5.00 4.81 -22.45
N ILE A 282 -5.13 5.30 -23.66
CA ILE A 282 -5.89 6.50 -23.96
C ILE A 282 -7.06 6.11 -24.85
N MET A 283 -8.26 6.52 -24.45
CA MET A 283 -9.48 6.37 -25.25
C MET A 283 -9.91 7.71 -25.81
N ASP A 284 -10.06 7.80 -27.13
CA ASP A 284 -10.73 8.90 -27.80
C ASP A 284 -12.25 8.76 -27.62
N VAL A 285 -12.89 9.77 -27.06
CA VAL A 285 -14.30 9.71 -26.67
C VAL A 285 -15.25 9.62 -27.86
N ALA A 286 -14.96 10.34 -28.94
CA ALA A 286 -15.83 10.40 -30.13
C ALA A 286 -15.79 9.10 -30.92
N SER A 287 -14.62 8.56 -31.17
CA SER A 287 -14.44 7.31 -31.92
C SER A 287 -14.53 6.05 -31.07
N ARG A 288 -14.40 6.17 -29.73
CA ARG A 288 -14.31 5.06 -28.77
C ARG A 288 -13.16 4.11 -29.07
N ARG A 289 -12.09 4.60 -29.65
CA ARG A 289 -10.89 3.83 -29.92
C ARG A 289 -9.89 4.03 -28.82
N ALA A 290 -9.49 2.92 -28.21
CA ALA A 290 -8.40 2.90 -27.26
C ALA A 290 -7.07 2.59 -27.97
N ARG A 291 -5.99 3.22 -27.49
CA ARG A 291 -4.62 2.86 -27.84
C ARG A 291 -3.79 2.71 -26.57
N ARG A 292 -2.98 1.65 -26.54
CA ARG A 292 -2.01 1.46 -25.47
C ARG A 292 -0.83 2.40 -25.69
N LEU A 293 -0.32 2.93 -24.59
CA LEU A 293 0.95 3.65 -24.58
C LEU A 293 2.06 2.63 -24.34
N ASP A 294 2.75 2.23 -25.40
CA ASP A 294 3.68 1.07 -25.39
C ASP A 294 4.98 1.28 -24.60
N VAL A 295 5.05 2.30 -23.78
CA VAL A 295 6.34 2.84 -23.43
C VAL A 295 6.85 2.48 -22.08
N THR A 296 6.02 2.04 -21.16
CA THR A 296 6.56 2.20 -19.86
C THR A 296 6.57 1.02 -18.97
N THR A 297 5.66 0.22 -18.98
CA THR A 297 5.29 -0.18 -17.66
C THR A 297 5.40 -1.68 -17.46
N GLN A 298 6.61 -2.15 -17.54
CA GLN A 298 6.98 -3.40 -16.87
C GLN A 298 7.15 -3.20 -15.35
N PHE A 299 6.95 -1.96 -14.83
CA PHE A 299 7.21 -1.59 -13.46
C PHE A 299 5.97 -1.01 -12.79
N GLU A 300 5.97 -0.96 -11.47
CA GLU A 300 4.84 -0.43 -10.70
C GLU A 300 4.76 1.10 -10.83
N VAL A 301 3.59 1.59 -11.23
CA VAL A 301 3.30 3.01 -11.48
C VAL A 301 2.19 3.51 -10.57
N ASP A 302 2.36 4.71 -10.01
CA ASP A 302 1.36 5.37 -9.18
C ASP A 302 1.30 6.90 -9.39
N ASN A 303 0.33 7.55 -8.75
CA ASN A 303 0.15 9.03 -8.71
C ASN A 303 0.19 9.70 -10.09
N VAL A 304 -0.69 9.25 -10.97
CA VAL A 304 -0.77 9.69 -12.36
C VAL A 304 -1.49 11.03 -12.48
N ALA A 305 -0.95 11.95 -13.28
CA ALA A 305 -1.57 13.23 -13.61
C ALA A 305 -1.23 13.65 -15.05
N TRP A 306 -2.18 14.26 -15.74
CA TRP A 306 -1.89 14.94 -16.99
C TRP A 306 -1.04 16.19 -16.76
N THR A 307 -0.16 16.52 -17.70
CA THR A 307 0.40 17.89 -17.78
C THR A 307 -0.70 18.86 -18.18
N ALA A 308 -0.57 20.13 -17.81
CA ALA A 308 -1.61 21.15 -18.10
C ALA A 308 -1.89 21.33 -19.60
N ASP A 309 -0.88 21.10 -20.45
CA ASP A 309 -1.00 21.18 -21.90
C ASP A 309 -1.61 19.93 -22.57
N GLY A 310 -1.88 18.87 -21.79
CA GLY A 310 -2.43 17.62 -22.29
C GLY A 310 -1.47 16.73 -23.11
N HIS A 311 -0.23 17.19 -23.35
CA HIS A 311 0.75 16.44 -24.16
C HIS A 311 1.64 15.49 -23.33
N GLY A 312 1.46 15.44 -22.02
CA GLY A 312 2.25 14.57 -21.17
C GLY A 312 1.47 13.98 -20.00
N ILE A 313 2.02 12.90 -19.48
CA ILE A 313 1.56 12.23 -18.26
C ILE A 313 2.69 12.24 -17.25
N LEU A 314 2.44 12.74 -16.06
CA LEU A 314 3.33 12.70 -14.89
C LEU A 314 2.97 11.48 -14.05
N PHE A 315 3.97 10.75 -13.58
CA PHE A 315 3.74 9.56 -12.75
C PHE A 315 4.97 9.22 -11.90
N ASN A 316 4.76 8.47 -10.85
CA ASN A 316 5.83 7.79 -10.14
C ASN A 316 6.01 6.39 -10.73
N GLU A 317 7.24 5.94 -10.82
CA GLU A 317 7.55 4.56 -11.18
C GLU A 317 8.58 3.99 -10.22
N THR A 318 8.31 2.77 -9.74
CA THR A 318 9.26 2.00 -8.93
C THR A 318 10.07 1.09 -9.83
N ARG A 319 11.40 1.25 -9.79
CA ARG A 319 12.38 0.39 -10.50
C ARG A 319 13.33 -0.22 -9.49
N GLY A 320 13.31 -1.53 -9.35
CA GLY A 320 14.04 -2.20 -8.29
C GLY A 320 13.55 -1.75 -6.91
N THR A 321 14.42 -1.13 -6.14
CA THR A 321 14.10 -0.63 -4.79
C THR A 321 13.78 0.86 -4.72
N ASP A 322 14.01 1.60 -5.78
CA ASP A 322 13.88 3.06 -5.79
C ASP A 322 12.63 3.51 -6.55
N THR A 323 11.96 4.56 -6.07
CA THR A 323 10.81 5.19 -6.75
C THR A 323 11.17 6.61 -7.13
N ASN A 324 10.92 6.98 -8.38
CA ASN A 324 11.21 8.30 -8.91
C ASN A 324 10.04 8.86 -9.74
N LEU A 325 10.13 10.16 -10.11
CA LEU A 325 9.16 10.85 -10.95
C LEU A 325 9.57 10.80 -12.41
N TYR A 326 8.58 10.57 -13.27
CA TYR A 326 8.73 10.49 -14.71
C TYR A 326 7.67 11.32 -15.43
N ARG A 327 7.96 11.69 -16.67
CA ARG A 327 7.02 12.26 -17.63
C ARG A 327 7.02 11.41 -18.89
N LEU A 328 5.84 10.96 -19.29
CA LEU A 328 5.60 10.34 -20.59
C LEU A 328 5.08 11.42 -21.55
N ASP A 329 5.68 11.58 -22.71
CA ASP A 329 5.15 12.35 -23.82
C ASP A 329 4.15 11.47 -24.61
N VAL A 330 2.91 11.90 -24.68
CA VAL A 330 1.78 11.09 -25.18
C VAL A 330 1.88 10.83 -26.68
N ASP A 331 2.43 11.79 -27.44
CA ASP A 331 2.51 11.71 -28.90
C ASP A 331 3.68 10.85 -29.36
N SER A 332 4.86 11.07 -28.79
CA SER A 332 6.09 10.35 -29.15
C SER A 332 6.29 9.05 -28.39
N GLY A 333 5.61 8.89 -27.26
CA GLY A 333 5.82 7.78 -26.34
C GLY A 333 7.15 7.85 -25.56
N VAL A 334 7.88 8.96 -25.59
CA VAL A 334 9.16 9.11 -24.90
C VAL A 334 8.96 9.32 -23.41
N VAL A 335 9.61 8.50 -22.58
CA VAL A 335 9.66 8.69 -21.13
C VAL A 335 10.91 9.47 -20.74
N THR A 336 10.70 10.55 -20.00
CA THR A 336 11.76 11.38 -19.43
C THR A 336 11.80 11.18 -17.91
N THR A 337 12.96 10.87 -17.38
CA THR A 337 13.20 10.84 -15.92
C THR A 337 13.26 12.27 -15.40
N LEU A 338 12.37 12.60 -14.45
CA LEU A 338 12.35 13.92 -13.81
C LEU A 338 13.21 13.95 -12.55
N THR A 339 13.33 12.82 -11.85
CA THR A 339 14.22 12.66 -10.69
C THR A 339 14.99 11.36 -10.81
N ASP A 340 16.23 11.37 -10.35
CA ASP A 340 17.10 10.18 -10.31
C ASP A 340 17.80 10.14 -8.94
N ARG A 341 17.07 9.60 -7.95
CA ARG A 341 17.55 9.52 -6.58
C ARG A 341 17.40 8.13 -6.02
N ARG A 342 18.36 7.76 -5.19
CA ARG A 342 18.25 6.59 -4.32
C ARG A 342 17.24 6.89 -3.21
N GLY A 343 16.27 6.03 -3.05
CA GLY A 343 15.18 6.16 -2.09
C GLY A 343 13.80 6.12 -2.76
N THR A 344 12.79 6.35 -1.97
CA THR A 344 11.42 6.45 -2.45
C THR A 344 11.01 7.91 -2.49
N MET A 345 10.90 8.46 -3.70
CA MET A 345 10.37 9.78 -3.97
C MET A 345 9.01 9.63 -4.67
N ARG A 346 7.95 10.06 -4.02
CA ARG A 346 6.58 9.98 -4.57
C ARG A 346 5.95 11.36 -4.62
N SER A 347 5.46 11.77 -5.80
CA SER A 347 4.57 12.94 -5.89
C SER A 347 3.33 12.69 -5.03
N ARG A 348 2.91 13.70 -4.31
CA ARG A 348 1.73 13.62 -3.43
C ARG A 348 0.63 14.54 -3.92
N ALA A 349 1.00 15.70 -4.44
CA ALA A 349 0.09 16.68 -5.00
C ALA A 349 0.80 17.52 -6.06
N TYR A 350 0.03 17.95 -7.06
CA TYR A 350 0.44 18.90 -8.07
C TYR A 350 -0.44 20.15 -7.99
N SER A 351 0.12 21.33 -8.31
CA SER A 351 -0.68 22.54 -8.56
C SER A 351 -1.58 22.38 -9.79
N ALA A 352 -2.56 23.26 -9.95
CA ALA A 352 -3.49 23.21 -11.07
C ALA A 352 -2.79 23.32 -12.44
N ASP A 353 -1.76 24.18 -12.53
CA ASP A 353 -0.91 24.36 -13.71
C ASP A 353 0.19 23.31 -13.88
N ARG A 354 0.35 22.38 -12.91
CA ARG A 354 1.39 21.34 -12.88
C ARG A 354 2.82 21.88 -12.84
N GLU A 355 3.03 23.13 -12.49
CA GLU A 355 4.36 23.73 -12.33
C GLU A 355 4.97 23.51 -10.95
N GLN A 356 4.13 23.17 -9.98
CA GLN A 356 4.50 22.90 -8.61
C GLN A 356 4.15 21.46 -8.23
N VAL A 357 5.02 20.81 -7.46
CA VAL A 357 4.78 19.48 -6.90
C VAL A 357 5.20 19.42 -5.45
N VAL A 358 4.35 18.80 -4.62
CA VAL A 358 4.73 18.33 -3.29
C VAL A 358 4.96 16.82 -3.39
N PHE A 359 6.08 16.37 -2.87
CA PHE A 359 6.44 14.97 -2.86
C PHE A 359 6.88 14.52 -1.46
N SER A 360 6.70 13.25 -1.18
CA SER A 360 7.32 12.59 -0.02
C SER A 360 8.65 11.99 -0.43
N TYR A 361 9.64 12.04 0.46
CA TYR A 361 10.93 11.40 0.27
C TYR A 361 11.35 10.67 1.54
N GLU A 362 11.84 9.47 1.36
CA GLU A 362 12.44 8.63 2.39
C GLU A 362 13.51 7.72 1.79
N ASN A 363 14.41 7.20 2.62
CA ASN A 363 15.35 6.14 2.27
C ASN A 363 15.67 5.29 3.51
N PHE A 364 16.62 4.36 3.43
CA PHE A 364 16.94 3.48 4.57
C PHE A 364 17.30 4.22 5.87
N THR A 365 17.88 5.42 5.77
CA THR A 365 18.36 6.20 6.92
C THR A 365 17.49 7.40 7.28
N THR A 366 16.58 7.79 6.40
CA THR A 366 15.77 9.01 6.54
C THR A 366 14.30 8.64 6.54
N PRO A 367 13.56 8.84 7.63
CA PRO A 367 12.10 8.70 7.64
C PRO A 367 11.44 9.65 6.66
N VAL A 368 10.20 9.34 6.29
CA VAL A 368 9.42 10.13 5.34
C VAL A 368 9.22 11.56 5.82
N ASP A 369 9.49 12.52 4.90
CA ASP A 369 9.14 13.93 5.03
C ASP A 369 8.58 14.48 3.71
N LEU A 370 7.91 15.64 3.80
CA LEU A 370 7.36 16.35 2.65
C LEU A 370 8.33 17.43 2.17
N TRP A 371 8.41 17.53 0.88
CA TRP A 371 9.21 18.50 0.14
C TRP A 371 8.38 19.15 -0.93
N ALA A 372 8.61 20.41 -1.21
CA ALA A 372 7.98 21.16 -2.29
C ALA A 372 9.03 21.62 -3.30
N VAL A 373 8.68 21.60 -4.57
CA VAL A 373 9.50 22.17 -5.65
C VAL A 373 8.60 22.83 -6.69
N GLY A 374 8.92 24.06 -7.05
CA GLY A 374 8.34 24.79 -8.18
C GLY A 374 9.22 24.70 -9.41
N GLU A 375 8.74 25.27 -10.54
CA GLU A 375 9.49 25.27 -11.80
C GLU A 375 10.88 25.90 -11.65
N GLY A 376 11.91 25.13 -11.99
CA GLY A 376 13.32 25.58 -11.96
C GLY A 376 13.86 25.92 -10.58
N GLY A 377 13.11 25.67 -9.50
CA GLY A 377 13.54 25.92 -8.13
C GLY A 377 14.26 24.76 -7.47
N ASP A 378 14.93 25.03 -6.36
CA ASP A 378 15.44 23.98 -5.46
C ASP A 378 14.31 23.46 -4.55
N PRO A 379 14.32 22.15 -4.21
CA PRO A 379 13.35 21.61 -3.28
C PRO A 379 13.46 22.22 -1.88
N VAL A 380 12.31 22.57 -1.32
CA VAL A 380 12.15 23.09 0.04
C VAL A 380 11.56 21.99 0.92
N ARG A 381 12.19 21.68 2.05
CA ARG A 381 11.64 20.75 3.05
C ARG A 381 10.49 21.45 3.78
N LEU A 382 9.31 20.83 3.73
CA LEU A 382 8.10 21.35 4.38
C LEU A 382 7.89 20.79 5.79
N THR A 383 8.40 19.58 6.05
CA THR A 383 8.22 18.90 7.34
C THR A 383 9.52 18.36 7.88
N ASP A 384 9.59 18.23 9.20
CA ASP A 384 10.62 17.54 9.97
C ASP A 384 9.92 16.80 11.12
N VAL A 385 9.17 15.75 10.76
CA VAL A 385 8.24 15.14 11.73
C VAL A 385 8.90 14.13 12.68
N ASN A 386 10.11 13.64 12.33
CA ASN A 386 10.85 12.66 13.13
C ASN A 386 12.31 13.09 13.37
N PRO A 387 12.58 14.29 13.90
CA PRO A 387 13.93 14.86 13.97
C PRO A 387 14.91 14.07 14.84
N ALA A 388 14.43 13.26 15.78
CA ALA A 388 15.29 12.43 16.62
C ALA A 388 16.04 11.34 15.85
N VAL A 389 15.49 10.92 14.68
CA VAL A 389 16.09 9.89 13.82
C VAL A 389 17.25 10.49 13.03
N GLY A 390 18.43 9.91 13.18
CA GLY A 390 19.67 10.47 12.65
C GLY A 390 20.40 11.41 13.62
N ASP A 391 19.66 12.15 14.46
CA ASP A 391 20.27 13.05 15.44
C ASP A 391 20.65 12.33 16.76
N THR A 392 19.67 11.78 17.45
CA THR A 392 19.87 11.10 18.75
C THR A 392 19.62 9.59 18.67
N ILE A 393 18.95 9.13 17.63
CA ILE A 393 18.72 7.71 17.30
C ILE A 393 19.61 7.36 16.10
N ALA A 394 20.51 6.40 16.31
CA ALA A 394 21.41 5.91 15.27
C ALA A 394 20.62 5.15 14.20
N VAL A 395 21.00 5.32 12.95
CA VAL A 395 20.44 4.64 11.79
C VAL A 395 21.51 3.86 11.04
N ILE A 396 21.09 2.79 10.40
CA ILE A 396 21.93 1.91 9.58
C ILE A 396 21.44 1.99 8.15
N ASP A 397 22.37 2.20 7.22
CA ASP A 397 22.08 2.21 5.79
C ASP A 397 21.95 0.78 5.25
N GLY A 398 21.17 0.63 4.17
CA GLY A 398 21.02 -0.58 3.41
C GLY A 398 21.86 -0.57 2.14
N GLU A 399 22.41 -1.74 1.78
CA GLU A 399 23.03 -1.97 0.50
C GLU A 399 22.23 -2.96 -0.34
N LEU A 400 22.28 -2.83 -1.66
CA LEU A 400 21.69 -3.79 -2.58
C LEU A 400 22.71 -4.89 -2.90
N LEU A 401 22.27 -6.13 -2.71
CA LEU A 401 22.98 -7.32 -3.16
C LEU A 401 22.23 -7.90 -4.35
N ALA A 402 22.98 -8.49 -5.30
CA ALA A 402 22.42 -9.17 -6.46
C ALA A 402 23.03 -10.57 -6.59
N TRP A 403 22.18 -11.53 -6.94
CA TRP A 403 22.58 -12.93 -7.14
C TRP A 403 21.67 -13.60 -8.19
N ASN A 404 22.05 -14.80 -8.61
CA ASN A 404 21.21 -15.62 -9.46
C ASN A 404 20.34 -16.57 -8.61
N GLY A 405 19.04 -16.46 -8.75
CA GLY A 405 18.05 -17.36 -8.17
C GLY A 405 17.86 -18.64 -8.98
N LYS A 406 16.79 -19.35 -8.71
CA LYS A 406 16.42 -20.60 -9.42
C LYS A 406 16.30 -20.34 -10.93
N GLY A 407 16.95 -21.20 -11.71
CA GLY A 407 16.94 -21.09 -13.18
C GLY A 407 17.77 -19.93 -13.74
N GLY A 408 18.58 -19.28 -12.91
CA GLY A 408 19.43 -18.14 -13.34
C GLY A 408 18.69 -16.79 -13.33
N MET A 409 17.48 -16.71 -12.77
CA MET A 409 16.73 -15.46 -12.64
C MET A 409 17.54 -14.44 -11.83
N PRO A 410 17.75 -13.22 -12.32
CA PRO A 410 18.40 -12.17 -11.55
C PRO A 410 17.51 -11.74 -10.38
N ILE A 411 18.04 -11.84 -9.17
CA ILE A 411 17.37 -11.47 -7.93
C ILE A 411 18.20 -10.41 -7.23
N GLU A 412 17.54 -9.43 -6.66
CA GLU A 412 18.14 -8.44 -5.78
C GLU A 412 17.56 -8.53 -4.37
N GLY A 413 18.28 -7.97 -3.42
CA GLY A 413 17.78 -7.85 -2.04
C GLY A 413 18.52 -6.79 -1.27
N VAL A 414 17.86 -6.27 -0.25
CA VAL A 414 18.44 -5.31 0.69
C VAL A 414 19.20 -6.07 1.77
N PHE A 415 20.44 -5.66 2.00
CA PHE A 415 21.23 -6.13 3.13
C PHE A 415 21.56 -4.95 4.05
N MET A 416 21.36 -5.13 5.35
CA MET A 416 21.75 -4.16 6.38
C MET A 416 22.62 -4.84 7.42
N ASN A 417 23.75 -4.23 7.77
CA ASN A 417 24.58 -4.70 8.89
C ASN A 417 23.90 -4.41 10.23
N SER A 418 24.33 -5.09 11.29
CA SER A 418 24.00 -4.69 12.66
C SER A 418 24.64 -3.35 13.03
N LEU A 419 24.05 -2.61 13.94
CA LEU A 419 24.60 -1.33 14.40
C LEU A 419 25.98 -1.52 15.04
N GLY A 420 26.96 -0.76 14.57
CA GLY A 420 28.34 -0.85 15.05
C GLY A 420 29.12 -2.07 14.56
N HIS A 421 28.62 -2.78 13.55
CA HIS A 421 29.33 -3.89 12.92
C HIS A 421 30.75 -3.49 12.49
N GLN A 422 31.70 -4.37 12.75
CA GLN A 422 33.08 -4.21 12.34
C GLN A 422 33.45 -5.34 11.35
N SER A 423 34.04 -4.96 10.24
CA SER A 423 34.44 -5.93 9.21
C SER A 423 35.31 -7.05 9.78
N GLY A 424 34.98 -8.29 9.41
CA GLY A 424 35.62 -9.52 9.88
C GLY A 424 35.01 -10.11 11.17
N LEU A 425 34.04 -9.44 11.79
CA LEU A 425 33.30 -9.99 12.94
C LEU A 425 31.97 -10.55 12.48
N ILE A 426 31.82 -11.87 12.54
CA ILE A 426 30.58 -12.54 12.14
C ILE A 426 29.40 -12.15 13.03
N GLN A 427 28.24 -11.87 12.43
CA GLN A 427 27.02 -11.38 13.06
C GLN A 427 25.81 -12.32 12.78
N PRO A 428 24.84 -12.42 13.68
CA PRO A 428 23.61 -13.14 13.40
C PRO A 428 22.81 -12.44 12.30
N LEU A 429 22.06 -13.20 11.51
CA LEU A 429 21.25 -12.67 10.42
C LEU A 429 19.79 -13.06 10.56
N ILE A 430 18.89 -12.12 10.26
CA ILE A 430 17.47 -12.36 10.06
C ILE A 430 17.13 -12.16 8.58
N VAL A 431 16.59 -13.20 7.95
CA VAL A 431 15.99 -13.09 6.62
C VAL A 431 14.57 -12.59 6.78
N HIS A 432 14.24 -11.48 6.11
CA HIS A 432 12.88 -10.91 6.07
C HIS A 432 12.27 -11.14 4.70
N ILE A 433 11.12 -11.82 4.65
CA ILE A 433 10.37 -12.07 3.42
C ILE A 433 9.16 -11.14 3.41
N HIS A 434 9.03 -10.34 2.35
CA HIS A 434 7.90 -9.40 2.21
C HIS A 434 6.58 -10.10 1.87
N GLY A 435 5.48 -9.41 2.11
CA GLY A 435 4.13 -9.82 1.70
C GLY A 435 3.81 -9.42 0.25
N GLY A 436 2.64 -9.76 -0.18
CA GLY A 436 2.12 -9.50 -1.53
C GLY A 436 1.42 -10.71 -2.12
N PRO A 437 2.03 -11.52 -3.02
CA PRO A 437 3.45 -11.61 -3.42
C PRO A 437 3.95 -10.45 -4.29
N ALA A 438 3.07 -9.78 -5.03
CA ALA A 438 3.38 -8.61 -5.86
C ALA A 438 3.67 -7.36 -5.00
N GLY A 439 4.63 -7.47 -4.09
CA GLY A 439 5.19 -6.39 -3.29
C GLY A 439 6.70 -6.35 -3.47
N ALA A 440 7.40 -5.43 -2.79
CA ALA A 440 8.85 -5.37 -2.76
C ALA A 440 9.37 -4.72 -1.47
N VAL A 441 10.60 -5.07 -1.10
CA VAL A 441 11.36 -4.31 -0.12
C VAL A 441 12.03 -3.15 -0.84
N LEU A 442 11.50 -1.96 -0.63
CA LEU A 442 11.99 -0.73 -1.25
C LEU A 442 13.04 -0.06 -0.38
N ASN A 443 13.78 0.88 -0.97
CA ASN A 443 14.68 1.79 -0.29
C ASN A 443 13.87 2.84 0.51
N ARG A 444 13.33 2.37 1.64
CA ARG A 444 12.46 3.11 2.55
C ARG A 444 12.93 2.94 3.98
N PHE A 445 12.58 3.91 4.83
CA PHE A 445 12.83 3.80 6.26
C PHE A 445 11.93 2.73 6.89
N ARG A 446 12.56 1.67 7.41
CA ARG A 446 11.86 0.60 8.12
C ARG A 446 12.32 0.55 9.57
N ALA A 447 11.46 1.06 10.46
CA ALA A 447 11.77 1.15 11.87
C ALA A 447 12.07 -0.22 12.50
N GLU A 448 11.34 -1.26 12.09
CA GLU A 448 11.58 -2.63 12.58
C GLU A 448 12.96 -3.18 12.17
N PHE A 449 13.49 -2.79 11.00
CA PHE A 449 14.87 -3.14 10.59
C PHE A 449 15.89 -2.40 11.45
N GLN A 450 15.67 -1.11 11.70
CA GLN A 450 16.55 -0.31 12.56
C GLN A 450 16.58 -0.84 14.00
N VAL A 451 15.43 -1.29 14.53
CA VAL A 451 15.35 -1.93 15.85
C VAL A 451 16.13 -3.24 15.88
N LEU A 452 15.92 -4.12 14.91
CA LEU A 452 16.62 -5.42 14.84
C LEU A 452 18.13 -5.23 14.65
N ALA A 453 18.54 -4.28 13.77
CA ALA A 453 19.95 -3.95 13.56
C ALA A 453 20.58 -3.33 14.82
N GLY A 454 19.83 -2.49 15.54
CA GLY A 454 20.24 -1.95 16.85
C GLY A 454 20.39 -3.01 17.95
N LEU A 455 19.71 -4.15 17.81
CA LEU A 455 19.81 -5.31 18.69
C LEU A 455 20.92 -6.29 18.29
N GLY A 456 21.69 -6.00 17.24
CA GLY A 456 22.85 -6.77 16.82
C GLY A 456 22.62 -7.76 15.68
N TYR A 457 21.46 -7.71 14.99
CA TYR A 457 21.18 -8.58 13.83
C TYR A 457 21.52 -7.87 12.52
N ALA A 458 22.19 -8.55 11.60
CA ALA A 458 22.11 -8.20 10.20
C ALA A 458 20.75 -8.60 9.61
N ILE A 459 20.35 -7.96 8.53
CA ILE A 459 19.08 -8.24 7.85
C ILE A 459 19.35 -8.50 6.38
N LEU A 460 18.79 -9.57 5.83
CA LEU A 460 18.67 -9.81 4.40
C LEU A 460 17.20 -9.81 4.02
N ALA A 461 16.82 -8.94 3.12
CA ALA A 461 15.44 -8.81 2.65
C ALA A 461 15.42 -8.93 1.12
N PRO A 462 15.28 -10.17 0.58
CA PRO A 462 15.29 -10.42 -0.86
C PRO A 462 13.97 -10.00 -1.52
N ASN A 463 14.07 -9.48 -2.75
CA ASN A 463 12.98 -9.31 -3.69
C ASN A 463 12.98 -10.51 -4.65
N VAL A 464 12.38 -11.59 -4.19
CA VAL A 464 12.33 -12.88 -4.92
C VAL A 464 11.39 -12.80 -6.12
N ARG A 465 11.33 -13.86 -6.93
CA ARG A 465 10.29 -13.97 -7.98
C ARG A 465 8.91 -13.74 -7.40
N GLY A 466 8.05 -13.06 -8.16
CA GLY A 466 6.76 -12.55 -7.71
C GLY A 466 6.81 -11.10 -7.24
N SER A 467 7.99 -10.53 -6.98
CA SER A 467 8.12 -9.14 -6.55
C SER A 467 7.78 -8.15 -7.66
N SER A 468 7.16 -7.03 -7.27
CA SER A 468 6.94 -5.86 -8.13
C SER A 468 8.21 -5.01 -8.28
N GLY A 469 8.22 -4.09 -9.25
CA GLY A 469 9.34 -3.17 -9.47
C GLY A 469 10.53 -3.76 -10.25
N TYR A 470 10.44 -5.01 -10.70
CA TYR A 470 11.48 -5.73 -11.45
C TYR A 470 11.04 -6.20 -12.83
N GLY A 471 9.87 -5.76 -13.28
CA GLY A 471 9.28 -6.11 -14.55
C GLY A 471 8.46 -7.40 -14.52
N ASP A 472 7.71 -7.63 -15.61
CA ASP A 472 6.75 -8.73 -15.74
C ASP A 472 7.41 -10.11 -15.64
N GLU A 473 8.66 -10.25 -16.06
CA GLU A 473 9.39 -11.52 -15.97
C GLU A 473 9.55 -11.99 -14.52
N VAL A 474 9.96 -11.10 -13.62
CA VAL A 474 10.11 -11.41 -12.19
C VAL A 474 8.74 -11.54 -11.54
N LEU A 475 7.81 -10.63 -11.81
CA LEU A 475 6.45 -10.65 -11.27
C LEU A 475 5.75 -11.97 -11.57
N ARG A 476 5.76 -12.41 -12.82
CA ARG A 476 5.14 -13.67 -13.28
C ARG A 476 5.97 -14.92 -12.98
N GLY A 477 7.23 -14.75 -12.64
CA GLY A 477 8.14 -15.85 -12.33
C GLY A 477 7.70 -16.76 -11.18
N LEU A 478 6.74 -16.30 -10.37
CA LEU A 478 6.15 -17.08 -9.28
C LEU A 478 5.00 -18.01 -9.73
N MET A 479 4.42 -17.77 -10.92
CA MET A 479 3.32 -18.61 -11.42
C MET A 479 3.79 -20.05 -11.62
N GLY A 480 3.11 -21.00 -10.97
CA GLY A 480 3.50 -22.40 -10.93
C GLY A 480 4.74 -22.71 -10.04
N GLU A 481 5.30 -21.72 -9.34
CA GLU A 481 6.54 -21.85 -8.58
C GLU A 481 6.37 -21.52 -7.08
N VAL A 482 5.14 -21.30 -6.62
CA VAL A 482 4.83 -21.00 -5.20
C VAL A 482 5.51 -21.99 -4.26
N GLY A 483 6.18 -21.48 -3.26
CA GLY A 483 6.96 -22.27 -2.32
C GLY A 483 8.36 -22.60 -2.86
N ASP A 484 8.49 -23.42 -3.90
CA ASP A 484 9.78 -23.88 -4.41
C ASP A 484 10.64 -22.77 -5.03
N GLY A 485 10.02 -21.92 -5.87
CA GLY A 485 10.76 -20.89 -6.63
C GLY A 485 11.34 -19.83 -5.72
N GLU A 486 10.49 -19.21 -4.94
CA GLU A 486 10.86 -18.15 -4.01
C GLU A 486 11.78 -18.66 -2.88
N PHE A 487 11.58 -19.88 -2.40
CA PHE A 487 12.47 -20.51 -1.43
C PHE A 487 13.90 -20.63 -1.98
N LEU A 488 14.06 -21.12 -3.21
CA LEU A 488 15.38 -21.29 -3.81
C LEU A 488 16.05 -19.94 -4.13
N ASP A 489 15.27 -18.92 -4.54
CA ASP A 489 15.79 -17.57 -4.75
C ASP A 489 16.31 -16.97 -3.45
N MET A 490 15.56 -17.12 -2.37
CA MET A 490 15.93 -16.63 -1.04
C MET A 490 17.16 -17.37 -0.50
N MET A 491 17.20 -18.72 -0.64
CA MET A 491 18.32 -19.52 -0.16
C MET A 491 19.62 -19.21 -0.91
N ALA A 492 19.55 -18.93 -2.21
CA ALA A 492 20.70 -18.47 -3.00
C ALA A 492 21.21 -17.11 -2.47
N GLY A 493 20.30 -16.19 -2.12
CA GLY A 493 20.66 -14.91 -1.51
C GLY A 493 21.27 -15.06 -0.12
N LEU A 494 20.74 -15.97 0.69
CA LEU A 494 21.33 -16.30 2.00
C LEU A 494 22.76 -16.86 1.84
N ASP A 495 22.97 -17.78 0.91
CA ASP A 495 24.30 -18.34 0.63
C ASP A 495 25.25 -17.27 0.12
N TYR A 496 24.77 -16.36 -0.74
CA TYR A 496 25.54 -15.21 -1.20
C TYR A 496 25.94 -14.30 -0.03
N ALA A 497 25.00 -13.97 0.86
CA ALA A 497 25.29 -13.12 2.03
C ALA A 497 26.29 -13.78 2.99
N ILE A 498 26.18 -15.10 3.25
CA ILE A 498 27.15 -15.85 4.07
C ILE A 498 28.55 -15.82 3.45
N ALA A 499 28.64 -15.94 2.13
CA ALA A 499 29.93 -15.99 1.44
C ALA A 499 30.60 -14.61 1.33
N HIS A 500 29.86 -13.50 1.32
CA HIS A 500 30.37 -12.17 0.98
C HIS A 500 30.14 -11.09 2.05
N ARG A 501 29.44 -11.42 3.15
CA ARG A 501 29.18 -10.55 4.29
C ARG A 501 29.47 -11.31 5.57
N ASP A 502 29.88 -10.66 6.60
CA ASP A 502 30.27 -11.29 7.87
C ASP A 502 29.08 -11.91 8.62
N VAL A 503 28.41 -12.89 7.99
CA VAL A 503 27.22 -13.58 8.50
C VAL A 503 27.61 -14.89 9.17
N ASP A 504 27.11 -15.14 10.38
CA ASP A 504 27.27 -16.40 11.08
C ASP A 504 26.21 -17.42 10.60
N PRO A 505 26.60 -18.49 9.88
CA PRO A 505 25.65 -19.49 9.37
C PRO A 505 24.99 -20.33 10.46
N GLN A 506 25.45 -20.23 11.71
CA GLN A 506 24.87 -20.92 12.85
C GLN A 506 23.86 -20.06 13.64
N ARG A 507 23.72 -18.77 13.31
CA ARG A 507 22.84 -17.83 14.01
C ARG A 507 21.89 -17.14 13.04
N LEU A 508 21.02 -17.93 12.38
CA LEU A 508 20.08 -17.47 11.36
C LEU A 508 18.65 -17.47 11.89
N GLY A 509 17.91 -16.41 11.61
CA GLY A 509 16.45 -16.29 11.79
C GLY A 509 15.74 -16.05 10.48
N VAL A 510 14.44 -16.35 10.41
CA VAL A 510 13.59 -16.05 9.26
C VAL A 510 12.26 -15.49 9.73
N ARG A 511 11.75 -14.46 9.03
CA ARG A 511 10.47 -13.83 9.35
C ARG A 511 9.72 -13.39 8.10
N GLY A 512 8.38 -13.32 8.22
CA GLY A 512 7.54 -12.72 7.22
C GLY A 512 6.09 -12.61 7.65
N TRP A 513 5.36 -11.75 6.96
CA TRP A 513 3.94 -11.46 7.18
C TRP A 513 3.16 -11.65 5.88
N SER A 514 1.90 -12.11 5.96
CA SER A 514 1.05 -12.36 4.78
C SER A 514 1.71 -13.38 3.85
N TRP A 515 1.91 -13.07 2.58
CA TRP A 515 2.71 -13.93 1.70
C TRP A 515 4.10 -14.24 2.27
N GLY A 516 4.75 -13.27 2.92
CA GLY A 516 6.01 -13.51 3.64
C GLY A 516 5.87 -14.55 4.76
N GLY A 517 4.71 -14.63 5.41
CA GLY A 517 4.36 -15.67 6.37
C GLY A 517 4.15 -17.04 5.70
N VAL A 518 3.53 -17.06 4.51
CA VAL A 518 3.42 -18.27 3.65
C VAL A 518 4.82 -18.80 3.33
N ALA A 519 5.67 -17.94 2.75
CA ALA A 519 7.02 -18.30 2.35
C ALA A 519 7.89 -18.70 3.56
N THR A 520 7.76 -18.02 4.71
CA THR A 520 8.45 -18.41 5.95
C THR A 520 8.01 -19.78 6.45
N SER A 521 6.68 -20.04 6.48
CA SER A 521 6.16 -21.34 6.92
C SER A 521 6.60 -22.47 5.98
N TYR A 522 6.63 -22.24 4.67
CA TYR A 522 7.13 -23.19 3.70
C TYR A 522 8.64 -23.42 3.88
N THR A 523 9.42 -22.35 4.01
CA THR A 523 10.87 -22.40 4.19
C THR A 523 11.30 -23.33 5.33
N ILE A 524 10.68 -23.20 6.51
CA ILE A 524 11.05 -24.04 7.67
C ILE A 524 10.64 -25.50 7.52
N THR A 525 9.83 -25.84 6.52
CA THR A 525 9.55 -27.22 6.15
C THR A 525 10.59 -27.82 5.20
N GLN A 526 11.40 -26.98 4.53
CA GLN A 526 12.37 -27.38 3.52
C GLN A 526 13.82 -27.39 4.02
N THR A 527 14.10 -26.70 5.14
CA THR A 527 15.47 -26.57 5.67
C THR A 527 15.48 -26.43 7.19
N ASP A 528 16.55 -26.90 7.85
CA ASP A 528 16.80 -26.79 9.29
C ASP A 528 17.86 -25.71 9.64
N ARG A 529 18.26 -24.90 8.66
CA ARG A 529 19.31 -23.86 8.83
C ARG A 529 18.92 -22.79 9.83
N PHE A 530 17.64 -22.46 9.94
CA PHE A 530 17.16 -21.39 10.81
C PHE A 530 16.98 -21.85 12.26
N LYS A 531 17.46 -21.03 13.20
CA LYS A 531 17.36 -21.28 14.64
C LYS A 531 16.06 -20.76 15.24
N ALA A 532 15.40 -19.83 14.56
CA ALA A 532 14.09 -19.28 14.93
C ALA A 532 13.32 -18.82 13.69
N ALA A 533 12.00 -18.96 13.73
CA ALA A 533 11.10 -18.46 12.72
C ALA A 533 9.98 -17.61 13.34
N SER A 534 9.59 -16.53 12.66
CA SER A 534 8.42 -15.71 12.96
C SER A 534 7.48 -15.69 11.75
N VAL A 535 6.30 -16.28 11.92
CA VAL A 535 5.31 -16.51 10.86
C VAL A 535 4.07 -15.69 11.16
N GLY A 536 3.76 -14.69 10.34
CA GLY A 536 2.61 -13.80 10.52
C GLY A 536 1.55 -13.97 9.45
N ALA A 537 0.26 -14.00 9.82
CA ALA A 537 -0.93 -13.96 8.93
C ALA A 537 -0.79 -14.88 7.70
N MET A 538 -0.36 -16.13 7.92
CA MET A 538 0.05 -17.08 6.88
C MET A 538 -1.12 -17.90 6.33
N VAL A 539 -0.97 -18.41 5.10
CA VAL A 539 -1.75 -19.51 4.53
C VAL A 539 -0.88 -20.78 4.53
N GLY A 540 -1.29 -21.78 5.29
CA GLY A 540 -0.57 -23.06 5.40
C GLY A 540 -1.15 -24.18 4.54
N ASN A 541 -2.43 -24.06 4.19
CA ASN A 541 -3.16 -25.01 3.35
C ASN A 541 -3.96 -24.26 2.30
N TRP A 542 -3.46 -24.23 1.10
CA TRP A 542 -4.07 -23.52 -0.01
C TRP A 542 -5.48 -24.02 -0.34
N ALA A 543 -5.70 -25.34 -0.30
CA ALA A 543 -7.03 -25.88 -0.55
C ALA A 543 -8.06 -25.46 0.51
N ALA A 544 -7.65 -25.32 1.77
CA ALA A 544 -8.54 -24.84 2.83
C ALA A 544 -8.79 -23.32 2.79
N GLU A 545 -7.99 -22.57 2.03
CA GLU A 545 -8.16 -21.12 1.85
C GLU A 545 -9.16 -20.76 0.74
N THR A 546 -9.57 -21.72 -0.07
CA THR A 546 -10.46 -21.49 -1.22
C THR A 546 -11.89 -21.03 -0.85
N GLY A 547 -12.30 -21.21 0.40
CA GLY A 547 -13.59 -20.75 0.89
C GLY A 547 -13.49 -19.44 1.68
N PRO A 548 -12.72 -19.43 2.78
CA PRO A 548 -12.70 -18.29 3.68
C PRO A 548 -11.79 -17.14 3.25
N GLY A 549 -10.85 -17.36 2.33
CA GLY A 549 -9.89 -16.34 1.90
C GLY A 549 -10.40 -15.49 0.74
N PHE A 550 -9.96 -14.22 0.70
CA PHE A 550 -10.34 -13.28 -0.36
C PHE A 550 -9.70 -13.55 -1.73
N ASN A 551 -8.59 -14.29 -1.78
CA ASN A 551 -7.72 -14.34 -2.95
C ASN A 551 -7.78 -15.69 -3.67
N PHE A 552 -8.95 -16.30 -3.78
CA PHE A 552 -9.10 -17.61 -4.42
C PHE A 552 -8.61 -17.60 -5.88
N ASP A 553 -9.05 -16.63 -6.68
CA ASP A 553 -8.65 -16.53 -8.09
C ASP A 553 -7.14 -16.28 -8.25
N VAL A 554 -6.56 -15.46 -7.38
CA VAL A 554 -5.09 -15.26 -7.35
C VAL A 554 -4.37 -16.59 -7.10
N SER A 555 -4.90 -17.44 -6.21
CA SER A 555 -4.36 -18.77 -5.96
C SER A 555 -4.44 -19.67 -7.18
N LEU A 556 -5.52 -19.56 -7.99
CA LEU A 556 -5.66 -20.30 -9.24
C LEU A 556 -4.54 -19.99 -10.22
N TRP A 557 -4.15 -18.73 -10.36
CA TRP A 557 -3.06 -18.35 -11.28
C TRP A 557 -1.70 -18.79 -10.77
N TYR A 558 -1.41 -18.58 -9.49
CA TYR A 558 -0.11 -18.91 -8.92
C TYR A 558 0.11 -20.42 -8.81
N ILE A 559 -0.94 -21.20 -8.49
CA ILE A 559 -0.81 -22.66 -8.31
C ILE A 559 -1.19 -23.40 -9.60
N GLY A 560 -2.17 -22.89 -10.33
CA GLY A 560 -2.73 -23.47 -11.54
C GLY A 560 -3.82 -24.51 -11.26
N GLY A 561 -4.97 -24.32 -11.93
CA GLY A 561 -6.17 -25.13 -11.73
C GLY A 561 -6.81 -24.94 -10.35
N THR A 562 -7.78 -25.79 -10.01
CA THR A 562 -8.49 -25.77 -8.72
C THR A 562 -8.02 -26.89 -7.81
N PRO A 563 -8.25 -26.83 -6.49
CA PRO A 563 -7.89 -27.93 -5.60
C PRO A 563 -8.62 -29.25 -5.92
N TRP A 564 -9.75 -29.19 -6.62
CA TRP A 564 -10.50 -30.40 -7.04
C TRP A 564 -10.06 -30.96 -8.40
N ASN A 565 -9.42 -30.21 -9.29
CA ASN A 565 -8.87 -30.71 -10.55
C ASN A 565 -7.34 -30.86 -10.56
N ASN A 566 -6.63 -30.23 -9.61
CA ASN A 566 -5.17 -30.30 -9.47
C ASN A 566 -4.72 -30.46 -8.00
N PRO A 567 -5.30 -31.41 -7.22
CA PRO A 567 -5.09 -31.48 -5.77
C PRO A 567 -3.62 -31.74 -5.37
N GLN A 568 -2.83 -32.40 -6.23
CA GLN A 568 -1.42 -32.71 -5.93
C GLN A 568 -0.55 -31.43 -5.89
N GLU A 569 -0.72 -30.52 -6.85
CA GLU A 569 0.02 -29.25 -6.86
C GLU A 569 -0.40 -28.37 -5.68
N TRP A 570 -1.69 -28.29 -5.38
CA TRP A 570 -2.19 -27.55 -4.23
C TRP A 570 -1.65 -28.08 -2.91
N ALA A 571 -1.59 -29.41 -2.74
CA ALA A 571 -0.97 -30.04 -1.57
C ALA A 571 0.54 -29.79 -1.53
N LYS A 572 1.24 -29.95 -2.65
CA LYS A 572 2.69 -29.74 -2.75
C LYS A 572 3.10 -28.33 -2.33
N ARG A 573 2.31 -27.31 -2.69
CA ARG A 573 2.55 -25.89 -2.39
C ARG A 573 2.14 -25.50 -0.96
N SER A 574 1.43 -26.36 -0.26
CA SER A 574 0.93 -26.13 1.09
C SER A 574 1.96 -26.55 2.15
N SER A 575 2.39 -25.60 3.00
CA SER A 575 3.39 -25.88 4.06
C SER A 575 2.91 -26.95 5.05
N ILE A 576 1.59 -27.06 5.29
CA ILE A 576 1.02 -28.09 6.18
C ILE A 576 1.31 -29.51 5.70
N THR A 577 1.44 -29.74 4.40
CA THR A 577 1.77 -31.05 3.82
C THR A 577 3.16 -31.54 4.26
N HIS A 578 4.07 -30.61 4.51
CA HIS A 578 5.46 -30.89 4.85
C HIS A 578 5.78 -30.62 6.33
N VAL A 579 4.77 -30.33 7.16
CA VAL A 579 4.94 -29.87 8.55
C VAL A 579 5.72 -30.83 9.44
N THR A 580 5.73 -32.14 9.11
CA THR A 580 6.46 -33.16 9.87
C THR A 580 7.98 -33.03 9.82
N SER A 581 8.52 -32.26 8.86
CA SER A 581 9.98 -32.01 8.76
C SER A 581 10.43 -30.81 9.61
N VAL A 582 9.53 -30.01 10.15
CA VAL A 582 9.87 -28.78 10.89
C VAL A 582 10.56 -29.11 12.21
N THR A 583 11.77 -28.54 12.37
CA THR A 583 12.57 -28.62 13.62
C THR A 583 12.90 -27.21 14.15
N THR A 584 12.51 -26.17 13.43
CA THR A 584 12.79 -24.78 13.78
C THR A 584 11.81 -24.26 14.84
N PRO A 585 12.28 -23.73 15.98
CA PRO A 585 11.44 -23.01 16.93
C PRO A 585 10.64 -21.89 16.25
N THR A 586 9.30 -21.93 16.36
CA THR A 586 8.42 -21.07 15.56
C THR A 586 7.45 -20.27 16.43
N ILE A 587 7.43 -18.94 16.26
CA ILE A 587 6.37 -18.08 16.78
C ILE A 587 5.42 -17.72 15.64
N ILE A 588 4.11 -17.78 15.92
CA ILE A 588 3.06 -17.52 14.93
C ILE A 588 2.21 -16.36 15.44
N PHE A 589 1.90 -15.42 14.54
CA PHE A 589 1.03 -14.28 14.82
C PHE A 589 -0.14 -14.22 13.83
N HIS A 590 -1.34 -13.83 14.30
CA HIS A 590 -2.48 -13.66 13.40
C HIS A 590 -3.53 -12.71 13.99
N GLY A 591 -4.14 -11.86 13.17
CA GLY A 591 -5.32 -11.09 13.51
C GLY A 591 -6.55 -11.99 13.68
N GLY A 592 -7.34 -11.76 14.70
CA GLY A 592 -8.50 -12.61 14.99
C GLY A 592 -9.70 -12.36 14.08
N ARG A 593 -9.66 -11.25 13.32
CA ARG A 593 -10.66 -10.84 12.33
C ARG A 593 -10.03 -10.71 10.94
N ASP A 594 -8.98 -11.47 10.68
CA ASP A 594 -8.31 -11.48 9.38
C ASP A 594 -9.20 -12.20 8.36
N GLU A 595 -9.59 -11.46 7.33
CA GLU A 595 -10.41 -11.92 6.22
C GLU A 595 -9.59 -12.11 4.94
N THR A 596 -8.39 -11.54 4.87
CA THR A 596 -7.46 -11.71 3.75
C THR A 596 -6.82 -13.10 3.78
N SER A 597 -6.33 -13.51 4.97
CA SER A 597 -5.82 -14.86 5.23
C SER A 597 -6.57 -15.42 6.43
N SER A 598 -7.29 -16.51 6.25
CA SER A 598 -8.13 -17.05 7.31
C SER A 598 -7.34 -17.38 8.58
N VAL A 599 -7.79 -16.86 9.73
CA VAL A 599 -7.16 -17.15 11.05
C VAL A 599 -7.05 -18.64 11.36
N GLY A 600 -7.89 -19.46 10.75
CA GLY A 600 -7.86 -20.93 10.86
C GLY A 600 -6.57 -21.54 10.34
N GLN A 601 -5.92 -20.91 9.38
CA GLN A 601 -4.65 -21.36 8.77
C GLN A 601 -3.52 -21.42 9.80
N SER A 602 -3.30 -20.34 10.53
CA SER A 602 -2.29 -20.30 11.61
C SER A 602 -2.63 -21.25 12.76
N LEU A 603 -3.91 -21.39 13.11
CA LEU A 603 -4.31 -22.33 14.16
C LEU A 603 -4.06 -23.78 13.76
N MET A 604 -4.32 -24.14 12.50
CA MET A 604 -4.06 -25.48 11.96
C MET A 604 -2.55 -25.79 11.98
N PHE A 605 -1.72 -24.86 11.48
CA PHE A 605 -0.26 -25.03 11.45
C PHE A 605 0.33 -25.12 12.86
N PHE A 606 -0.11 -24.25 13.78
CA PHE A 606 0.26 -24.32 15.20
C PHE A 606 -0.10 -25.67 15.84
N THR A 607 -1.33 -26.15 15.58
CA THR A 607 -1.80 -27.42 16.15
C THR A 607 -0.96 -28.58 15.67
N ALA A 608 -0.63 -28.62 14.37
CA ALA A 608 0.22 -29.66 13.80
C ALA A 608 1.64 -29.63 14.39
N LEU A 609 2.28 -28.43 14.47
CA LEU A 609 3.62 -28.32 15.06
C LEU A 609 3.65 -28.73 16.53
N ARG A 610 2.63 -28.34 17.31
CA ARG A 610 2.51 -28.71 18.72
C ARG A 610 2.32 -30.22 18.91
N ASP A 611 1.47 -30.83 18.09
CA ASP A 611 1.20 -32.28 18.16
C ASP A 611 2.41 -33.11 17.76
N ILE A 612 3.14 -32.70 16.72
CA ILE A 612 4.39 -33.33 16.28
C ILE A 612 5.50 -33.21 17.35
N GLY A 613 5.58 -32.05 18.03
CA GLY A 613 6.44 -31.84 19.19
C GLY A 613 7.94 -31.83 18.94
N LYS A 614 8.40 -31.65 17.69
CA LYS A 614 9.85 -31.62 17.35
C LYS A 614 10.54 -30.34 17.71
N ALA A 615 9.81 -29.21 17.77
CA ALA A 615 10.33 -27.89 18.06
C ALA A 615 9.36 -27.08 18.94
N PRO A 616 9.87 -26.14 19.75
CA PRO A 616 9.02 -25.21 20.46
C PRO A 616 8.16 -24.41 19.48
N VAL A 617 6.87 -24.24 19.82
CA VAL A 617 5.95 -23.41 19.05
C VAL A 617 5.12 -22.54 19.97
N ARG A 618 4.86 -21.28 19.54
CA ARG A 618 3.95 -20.35 20.21
C ARG A 618 3.02 -19.74 19.18
N TYR A 619 1.74 -19.58 19.54
CA TYR A 619 0.76 -18.87 18.71
C TYR A 619 0.16 -17.72 19.51
N ILE A 620 0.19 -16.53 18.93
CA ILE A 620 -0.38 -15.30 19.49
C ILE A 620 -1.45 -14.79 18.52
N LYS A 621 -2.70 -14.84 18.97
CA LYS A 621 -3.86 -14.32 18.24
C LYS A 621 -4.23 -12.95 18.77
N PHE A 622 -4.41 -11.98 17.90
CA PHE A 622 -4.84 -10.61 18.21
C PHE A 622 -6.35 -10.44 17.95
N PRO A 623 -7.20 -10.50 18.98
CA PRO A 623 -8.65 -10.78 18.79
C PRO A 623 -9.42 -9.71 18.02
N ARG A 624 -8.96 -8.46 18.01
CA ARG A 624 -9.65 -7.32 17.38
C ARG A 624 -9.00 -6.86 16.09
N GLN A 625 -7.90 -7.49 15.69
CA GLN A 625 -7.11 -7.09 14.53
C GLN A 625 -7.52 -7.86 13.29
N GLY A 626 -7.51 -7.18 12.14
CA GLY A 626 -7.63 -7.76 10.82
C GLY A 626 -6.31 -8.32 10.29
N HIS A 627 -6.05 -8.13 9.00
CA HIS A 627 -4.80 -8.59 8.36
C HIS A 627 -3.55 -7.85 8.86
N GLY A 628 -3.68 -6.61 9.30
CA GLY A 628 -2.64 -5.82 9.99
C GLY A 628 -2.86 -5.75 11.50
N ILE A 629 -1.81 -5.43 12.24
CA ILE A 629 -1.88 -5.14 13.68
C ILE A 629 -1.78 -3.62 13.84
N GLU A 630 -2.90 -2.97 14.12
CA GLU A 630 -3.02 -1.51 14.09
C GLU A 630 -3.08 -0.86 15.48
N GLU A 631 -3.59 -1.58 16.49
CA GLU A 631 -3.59 -1.08 17.86
C GLU A 631 -2.15 -0.99 18.40
N PRO A 632 -1.65 0.18 18.80
CA PRO A 632 -0.25 0.38 19.20
C PRO A 632 0.24 -0.56 20.30
N ARG A 633 -0.62 -0.86 21.28
CA ARG A 633 -0.26 -1.79 22.35
C ARG A 633 -0.11 -3.23 21.84
N LEU A 634 -0.90 -3.63 20.85
CA LEU A 634 -0.81 -4.96 20.23
C LEU A 634 0.36 -5.03 19.25
N GLU A 635 0.62 -3.95 18.49
CA GLU A 635 1.83 -3.81 17.66
C GLU A 635 3.11 -3.94 18.52
N ARG A 636 3.12 -3.30 19.70
CA ARG A 636 4.21 -3.47 20.66
C ARG A 636 4.38 -4.92 21.13
N VAL A 637 3.27 -5.59 21.46
CA VAL A 637 3.32 -7.01 21.88
C VAL A 637 3.91 -7.86 20.76
N GLN A 638 3.50 -7.67 19.53
CA GLN A 638 4.02 -8.40 18.38
C GLN A 638 5.56 -8.25 18.27
N LEU A 639 6.04 -7.00 18.21
CA LEU A 639 7.48 -6.71 18.07
C LEU A 639 8.29 -7.25 19.25
N VAL A 640 7.82 -7.07 20.47
CA VAL A 640 8.50 -7.52 21.69
C VAL A 640 8.59 -9.06 21.76
N GLU A 641 7.50 -9.78 21.46
CA GLU A 641 7.48 -11.23 21.51
C GLU A 641 8.31 -11.84 20.37
N GLU A 642 8.34 -11.23 19.20
CA GLU A 642 9.22 -11.61 18.10
C GLU A 642 10.70 -11.47 18.48
N ILE A 643 11.09 -10.32 19.04
CA ILE A 643 12.47 -10.07 19.50
C ILE A 643 12.86 -11.06 20.60
N ARG A 644 11.98 -11.32 21.58
CA ARG A 644 12.20 -12.34 22.63
C ARG A 644 12.45 -13.71 22.04
N TRP A 645 11.69 -14.06 20.98
CA TRP A 645 11.83 -15.33 20.31
C TRP A 645 13.20 -15.48 19.64
N PHE A 646 13.62 -14.44 18.89
CA PHE A 646 14.92 -14.42 18.23
C PHE A 646 16.07 -14.42 19.24
N LYS A 647 16.04 -13.59 20.27
CA LYS A 647 17.06 -13.55 21.32
C LYS A 647 17.22 -14.91 22.00
N LYS A 648 16.11 -15.59 22.30
CA LYS A 648 16.14 -16.90 22.96
C LYS A 648 16.72 -17.98 22.06
N TYR A 649 16.27 -18.11 20.83
CA TYR A 649 16.59 -19.27 20.00
C TYR A 649 17.78 -19.06 19.06
N ILE A 650 18.13 -17.84 18.72
CA ILE A 650 19.32 -17.52 17.91
C ILE A 650 20.55 -17.32 18.81
N GLU A 651 20.37 -16.65 19.96
CA GLU A 651 21.48 -16.24 20.82
C GLU A 651 21.52 -16.97 22.18
N GLY A 652 20.47 -17.67 22.57
CA GLY A 652 20.37 -18.33 23.87
C GLY A 652 20.16 -17.34 25.05
N LEU A 653 19.65 -16.15 24.76
CA LEU A 653 19.51 -15.05 25.74
C LEU A 653 18.05 -14.83 26.14
N ASP A 654 17.83 -14.63 27.43
CA ASP A 654 16.58 -14.05 27.92
C ASP A 654 16.64 -12.53 27.75
N TRP A 655 15.75 -11.99 26.93
CA TRP A 655 15.66 -10.55 26.67
C TRP A 655 14.39 -9.96 27.28
N THR A 656 14.54 -8.82 27.96
CA THR A 656 13.44 -8.07 28.56
C THR A 656 13.34 -6.72 27.84
N PRO A 657 12.15 -6.30 27.36
CA PRO A 657 11.97 -4.98 26.81
C PRO A 657 12.13 -3.92 27.89
N TRP A 658 12.46 -2.70 27.47
CA TRP A 658 12.39 -1.55 28.37
C TRP A 658 10.99 -1.43 28.98
N GLU A 659 10.94 -0.89 30.21
CA GLU A 659 9.67 -0.68 30.89
C GLU A 659 8.73 0.18 30.03
N ILE A 660 7.45 -0.16 30.05
CA ILE A 660 6.43 0.65 29.41
C ILE A 660 6.44 2.02 30.09
N PRO A 661 6.57 3.13 29.35
CA PRO A 661 6.37 4.46 29.94
C PRO A 661 5.00 4.52 30.60
N LYS A 662 4.98 4.95 31.87
CA LYS A 662 3.74 5.12 32.63
C LYS A 662 2.95 6.30 32.10
#